data_08aedfd562e6144e40aeedb47fbee009
#
_entry.id   08aedfd562e6144e40aeedb47fbee009
#
_cell.length_a   1.000
_cell.length_b   1.000
_cell.length_c   1.000
_cell.angle_alpha   90.00
_cell.angle_beta   90.00
_cell.angle_gamma   90.00
#
_symmetry.space_group_name_H-M   'P 1'
#
loop_
_entity.id
_entity.type
_entity.pdbx_description
1 polymer ?
#
loop_
_entity_poly.entity_id
_entity_poly.type
_entity_poly.pdbx_seq_one_letter_code
_entity_poly.pdbx_strand_id
1 'polypeptide(L)'
;MPARRLSPAGPGCSWRGLFLLVYLLLAAVVWAQDASTGALSGTVSDATGARVAGARVTATNQASGAARSTASDSEGRFSLQMLTPGLYTLRVEAAEMAPLEQKNIRVEVGGLADISLTLVVAGRKEQVTVTAETPLVETQPTAVSSMIGERDIEELPLNGRRYTDLALLTPGVTQDPRSLTSSSNGDLAFGGVRGYQSSFLVDGADNNNAFFSQARGRYRAPYQFSNEVIQEFRVSSNTYGVELGRTGGAVINVVTKSGSNYWHGSGFYYLRDSAFNATSPYVGFQPPNRQQQFGFTVGGPLKRNQMWIFAGFDQHLFHIPTVVQFVGGASTVVPTPADYEASDQALVFASAADLSTLAGTYPSALLGNAGFFKLDWAITPRNTLSARLSTSTYYGANNVFFDSASPITSYAISDNGEEKVNTQSAVVSLTSSLGPQTMSHLRVQFSHDLQSSDPNTGAALTQIYDIIQGFGRSSILPRETNERRLHIAETVSREAGRHSFKFGGDVSLVWLYNFFPSLFGGEYIFDNIRVNPFTFVPMTFGLRITPLRAYAHEVPRYYIQNFGSAVSHPNTQEYALFAQDTIRLTGHLALSLGVRWDLQTFHSTGLVRNPLWPDSGKMPFDGNNFAPRVGLAYSIGEKKPLVIRAGAGIFYARVPQIYNSAVETDNGISQSHLFLDNADFFDRMVFPSYPAPLVACATNATTCTATGAAAGHLSTEISAFAHDFQMPYVEQASASAEKEVTERLAIGVNGLYVHGVHLIRALDANLPPPIALGYPVFDASGTTFTGQYWPVESFSTWQLVPSFTCPFPPCINPLERPIPQVGSIDVFQSAASSVYYGVTVSVRRRMTSGV
;
A
#
# COMPACT_ATOMS: atom_id res chain seq x y z
N MET A 1 -28.08 -7.50 -26.53
CA MET A 1 -28.55 -6.11 -26.46
C MET A 1 -30.02 -6.09 -26.12
N PRO A 2 -30.46 -5.52 -25.00
CA PRO A 2 -31.12 -4.22 -25.03
C PRO A 2 -30.63 -3.32 -23.86
N ALA A 3 -30.68 -2.00 -24.13
CA ALA A 3 -30.33 -0.94 -23.21
C ALA A 3 -31.23 -0.92 -21.97
N ARG A 4 -30.66 -1.07 -20.78
CA ARG A 4 -31.36 -0.79 -19.52
C ARG A 4 -31.26 0.71 -19.21
N ARG A 5 -32.42 1.34 -19.14
CA ARG A 5 -32.62 2.72 -18.69
C ARG A 5 -32.24 2.80 -17.20
N LEU A 6 -31.33 3.69 -16.88
CA LEU A 6 -31.05 4.13 -15.53
C LEU A 6 -32.22 4.97 -15.00
N SER A 7 -32.79 4.52 -13.90
CA SER A 7 -33.77 5.27 -13.12
C SER A 7 -33.03 6.11 -12.07
N PRO A 8 -33.25 7.42 -11.94
CA PRO A 8 -32.62 8.24 -10.93
C PRO A 8 -33.56 8.37 -9.72
N ALA A 9 -33.23 7.73 -8.60
CA ALA A 9 -33.80 8.08 -7.31
C ALA A 9 -32.81 7.82 -6.18
N GLY A 10 -32.07 8.85 -5.80
CA GLY A 10 -31.26 8.93 -4.56
C GLY A 10 -31.55 10.27 -3.88
N PRO A 11 -31.55 10.35 -2.53
CA PRO A 11 -31.98 11.53 -1.80
C PRO A 11 -31.08 12.72 -2.10
N GLY A 12 -31.71 13.85 -2.40
CA GLY A 12 -31.07 15.08 -2.82
C GLY A 12 -30.11 15.63 -1.76
N CYS A 13 -28.85 15.44 -1.99
CA CYS A 13 -27.83 16.29 -1.40
C CYS A 13 -28.00 17.68 -2.02
N SER A 14 -28.52 18.64 -1.28
CA SER A 14 -28.83 19.97 -1.81
C SER A 14 -27.51 20.63 -2.26
N TRP A 15 -27.37 20.94 -3.52
CA TRP A 15 -26.27 21.72 -4.11
C TRP A 15 -25.97 22.99 -3.30
N ARG A 16 -26.95 23.50 -2.57
CA ARG A 16 -26.82 24.63 -1.65
C ARG A 16 -25.89 24.33 -0.46
N GLY A 17 -25.89 23.09 0.09
CA GLY A 17 -24.94 22.69 1.15
C GLY A 17 -23.51 22.57 0.63
N LEU A 18 -23.33 22.05 -0.58
CA LEU A 18 -22.02 21.97 -1.21
C LEU A 18 -21.46 23.36 -1.55
N PHE A 19 -22.31 24.26 -2.07
CA PHE A 19 -21.91 25.66 -2.32
C PHE A 19 -21.62 26.43 -1.04
N LEU A 20 -22.36 26.16 0.04
CA LEU A 20 -22.11 26.80 1.34
C LEU A 20 -20.80 26.27 1.97
N LEU A 21 -20.53 24.97 1.83
CA LEU A 21 -19.27 24.36 2.30
C LEU A 21 -18.08 24.87 1.49
N VAL A 22 -18.21 24.97 0.18
CA VAL A 22 -17.18 25.56 -0.71
C VAL A 22 -17.01 27.05 -0.41
N TYR A 23 -18.07 27.79 -0.13
CA TYR A 23 -18.01 29.21 0.23
C TYR A 23 -17.40 29.43 1.63
N LEU A 24 -17.70 28.56 2.59
CA LEU A 24 -17.07 28.56 3.92
C LEU A 24 -15.59 28.16 3.86
N LEU A 25 -15.22 27.22 3.00
CA LEU A 25 -13.83 26.84 2.75
C LEU A 25 -13.05 27.96 2.01
N LEU A 26 -13.71 28.71 1.13
CA LEU A 26 -13.14 29.90 0.47
C LEU A 26 -13.05 31.10 1.38
N ALA A 27 -13.88 31.20 2.43
CA ALA A 27 -13.87 32.28 3.39
C ALA A 27 -12.86 32.09 4.54
N ALA A 28 -12.42 30.87 4.81
CA ALA A 28 -11.37 30.56 5.75
C ALA A 28 -10.00 30.70 5.05
N VAL A 29 -9.53 31.92 4.82
CA VAL A 29 -8.17 32.21 4.38
C VAL A 29 -7.21 31.87 5.52
N VAL A 30 -6.78 30.61 5.59
CA VAL A 30 -5.82 30.07 6.53
C VAL A 30 -4.61 29.51 5.75
N TRP A 31 -3.49 29.53 6.25
CA TRP A 31 -2.12 29.69 5.78
C TRP A 31 -1.19 28.46 5.98
N ALA A 32 -0.47 27.88 4.99
CA ALA A 32 0.57 26.84 5.18
C ALA A 32 1.34 26.24 3.98
N GLN A 33 2.24 25.22 4.07
CA GLN A 33 3.22 24.65 3.11
C GLN A 33 2.88 23.22 2.62
N ASP A 34 3.23 22.82 1.37
CA ASP A 34 2.86 21.56 0.73
C ASP A 34 3.99 20.52 0.61
N ALA A 35 3.58 19.23 0.46
CA ALA A 35 4.45 18.07 0.38
C ALA A 35 5.17 17.87 -0.97
N SER A 36 4.72 18.55 -2.05
CA SER A 36 5.25 18.38 -3.42
C SER A 36 6.29 19.42 -3.83
N THR A 37 6.65 20.33 -2.92
CA THR A 37 7.55 21.46 -3.18
C THR A 37 8.77 21.41 -2.27
N GLY A 38 9.80 22.16 -2.61
CA GLY A 38 10.95 22.42 -1.75
C GLY A 38 11.05 23.89 -1.36
N ALA A 39 12.13 24.25 -0.67
CA ALA A 39 12.39 25.61 -0.24
C ALA A 39 13.87 25.97 -0.34
N LEU A 40 14.13 27.28 -0.47
CA LEU A 40 15.45 27.89 -0.35
C LEU A 40 15.44 28.89 0.81
N SER A 41 16.40 28.79 1.70
CA SER A 41 16.65 29.77 2.73
C SER A 41 18.11 30.17 2.76
N GLY A 42 18.41 31.22 3.48
CA GLY A 42 19.80 31.59 3.63
C GLY A 42 20.00 32.95 4.26
N THR A 43 21.25 33.38 4.25
CA THR A 43 21.66 34.69 4.78
C THR A 43 22.45 35.47 3.75
N VAL A 44 22.20 36.77 3.70
CA VAL A 44 22.99 37.72 2.89
C VAL A 44 23.87 38.53 3.82
N SER A 45 25.17 38.49 3.58
CA SER A 45 26.18 39.25 4.31
C SER A 45 27.09 40.06 3.34
N ASP A 46 27.78 41.05 3.82
CA ASP A 46 28.85 41.70 3.09
C ASP A 46 30.19 40.98 3.27
N ALA A 47 31.27 41.49 2.63
CA ALA A 47 32.58 40.88 2.73
C ALA A 47 33.22 40.95 4.13
N THR A 48 32.67 41.77 5.03
CA THR A 48 33.11 41.85 6.44
C THR A 48 32.35 40.93 7.36
N GLY A 49 31.30 40.25 6.83
CA GLY A 49 30.38 39.40 7.58
C GLY A 49 29.18 40.15 8.18
N ALA A 50 29.03 41.45 7.95
CA ALA A 50 27.87 42.21 8.39
C ALA A 50 26.62 41.83 7.59
N ARG A 51 25.46 41.74 8.25
CA ARG A 51 24.20 41.31 7.64
C ARG A 51 23.62 42.43 6.76
N VAL A 52 23.20 42.06 5.56
CA VAL A 52 22.62 43.00 4.58
C VAL A 52 21.09 42.86 4.60
N ALA A 53 20.41 43.85 5.16
CA ALA A 53 18.95 43.92 5.18
C ALA A 53 18.40 44.50 3.86
N GLY A 54 17.18 44.06 3.48
CA GLY A 54 16.48 44.58 2.30
C GLY A 54 17.08 44.13 0.95
N ALA A 55 18.05 43.22 0.94
CA ALA A 55 18.58 42.67 -0.29
C ALA A 55 17.50 41.88 -1.03
N ARG A 56 17.30 42.17 -2.31
CA ARG A 56 16.36 41.45 -3.15
C ARG A 56 16.97 40.13 -3.64
N VAL A 57 16.39 39.01 -3.23
CA VAL A 57 16.81 37.67 -3.64
C VAL A 57 15.79 37.11 -4.63
N THR A 58 16.23 36.80 -5.83
CA THR A 58 15.42 36.24 -6.90
C THR A 58 15.92 34.86 -7.27
N ALA A 59 15.08 33.83 -7.09
CA ALA A 59 15.34 32.47 -7.54
C ALA A 59 14.64 32.23 -8.89
N THR A 60 15.41 31.87 -9.91
CA THR A 60 14.92 31.59 -11.25
C THR A 60 15.15 30.10 -11.55
N ASN A 61 14.10 29.35 -11.84
CA ASN A 61 14.23 27.96 -12.28
C ASN A 61 14.89 27.91 -13.66
N GLN A 62 15.98 27.17 -13.80
CA GLN A 62 16.79 27.15 -15.02
C GLN A 62 16.07 26.52 -16.21
N ALA A 63 15.19 25.53 -15.96
CA ALA A 63 14.47 24.82 -17.00
C ALA A 63 13.26 25.63 -17.52
N SER A 64 12.46 26.17 -16.61
CA SER A 64 11.22 26.88 -16.96
C SER A 64 11.39 28.40 -17.09
N GLY A 65 12.41 29.00 -16.49
CA GLY A 65 12.57 30.46 -16.41
C GLY A 65 11.60 31.10 -15.38
N ALA A 66 10.81 30.30 -14.67
CA ALA A 66 9.93 30.81 -13.63
C ALA A 66 10.75 31.41 -12.49
N ALA A 67 10.42 32.67 -12.10
CA ALA A 67 11.19 33.40 -11.09
C ALA A 67 10.32 33.74 -9.88
N ARG A 68 10.92 33.68 -8.69
CA ARG A 68 10.34 34.15 -7.44
C ARG A 68 11.35 35.05 -6.71
N SER A 69 10.82 36.07 -6.06
CA SER A 69 11.65 37.04 -5.33
C SER A 69 11.16 37.21 -3.90
N THR A 70 12.11 37.44 -3.00
CA THR A 70 11.89 37.85 -1.62
C THR A 70 12.90 38.94 -1.26
N ALA A 71 12.78 39.54 -0.08
CA ALA A 71 13.77 40.45 0.47
C ALA A 71 14.36 39.89 1.76
N SER A 72 15.63 40.12 2.03
CA SER A 72 16.25 39.79 3.30
C SER A 72 15.70 40.64 4.44
N ASP A 73 15.56 40.05 5.63
CA ASP A 73 15.10 40.70 6.85
C ASP A 73 16.23 41.57 7.50
N SER A 74 15.96 42.15 8.66
CA SER A 74 16.92 42.96 9.43
C SER A 74 18.17 42.17 9.86
N GLU A 75 18.10 40.84 9.92
CA GLU A 75 19.20 39.94 10.23
C GLU A 75 19.85 39.37 8.96
N GLY A 76 19.53 39.91 7.77
CA GLY A 76 20.04 39.49 6.47
C GLY A 76 19.47 38.12 5.99
N ARG A 77 18.45 37.56 6.63
CA ARG A 77 17.90 36.27 6.27
C ARG A 77 16.85 36.41 5.18
N PHE A 78 16.78 35.40 4.31
CA PHE A 78 15.72 35.26 3.31
C PHE A 78 15.17 33.85 3.30
N SER A 79 13.92 33.72 2.83
CA SER A 79 13.27 32.42 2.60
C SER A 79 12.39 32.49 1.36
N LEU A 80 12.48 31.46 0.53
CA LEU A 80 11.66 31.22 -0.66
C LEU A 80 11.06 29.84 -0.55
N GLN A 81 9.77 29.80 -0.18
CA GLN A 81 9.01 28.59 0.08
C GLN A 81 8.27 28.13 -1.18
N MET A 82 7.82 26.85 -1.19
CA MET A 82 7.00 26.25 -2.24
C MET A 82 7.59 26.40 -3.65
N LEU A 83 8.88 26.15 -3.78
CA LEU A 83 9.55 26.08 -5.06
C LEU A 83 9.35 24.68 -5.67
N THR A 84 9.11 24.63 -6.98
CA THR A 84 9.09 23.33 -7.68
C THR A 84 10.49 22.72 -7.65
N PRO A 85 10.64 21.40 -7.44
CA PRO A 85 11.95 20.75 -7.51
C PRO A 85 12.68 21.03 -8.83
N GLY A 86 14.00 21.20 -8.76
CA GLY A 86 14.80 21.49 -9.93
C GLY A 86 16.04 22.34 -9.65
N LEU A 87 16.74 22.76 -10.70
CA LEU A 87 17.91 23.62 -10.61
C LEU A 87 17.53 25.10 -10.71
N TYR A 88 18.08 25.89 -9.83
CA TYR A 88 17.82 27.33 -9.74
C TYR A 88 19.08 28.16 -9.87
N THR A 89 18.90 29.39 -10.39
CA THR A 89 19.87 30.49 -10.34
C THR A 89 19.33 31.51 -9.34
N LEU A 90 20.10 31.80 -8.30
CA LEU A 90 19.83 32.90 -7.37
C LEU A 90 20.54 34.17 -7.85
N ARG A 91 19.80 35.27 -7.92
CA ARG A 91 20.32 36.62 -8.14
C ARG A 91 20.00 37.47 -6.92
N VAL A 92 21.04 38.10 -6.36
CA VAL A 92 20.92 38.99 -5.19
C VAL A 92 21.36 40.38 -5.54
N GLU A 93 20.50 41.34 -5.21
CA GLU A 93 20.69 42.75 -5.47
C GLU A 93 20.47 43.55 -4.18
N ALA A 94 21.42 44.43 -3.84
CA ALA A 94 21.31 45.35 -2.73
C ALA A 94 21.90 46.72 -3.12
N ALA A 95 21.46 47.79 -2.45
CA ALA A 95 21.98 49.14 -2.69
C ALA A 95 23.49 49.19 -2.44
N GLU A 96 24.23 49.84 -3.31
CA GLU A 96 25.71 50.05 -3.24
C GLU A 96 26.54 48.74 -3.31
N MET A 97 25.90 47.57 -3.57
CA MET A 97 26.60 46.31 -3.73
C MET A 97 26.56 45.82 -5.17
N ALA A 98 27.60 45.10 -5.57
CA ALA A 98 27.63 44.44 -6.86
C ALA A 98 26.62 43.25 -6.87
N PRO A 99 25.79 43.10 -7.92
CA PRO A 99 24.88 41.95 -8.03
C PRO A 99 25.62 40.63 -7.97
N LEU A 100 25.14 39.72 -7.14
CA LEU A 100 25.65 38.35 -7.04
C LEU A 100 24.73 37.40 -7.80
N GLU A 101 25.31 36.55 -8.66
CA GLU A 101 24.59 35.42 -9.29
C GLU A 101 25.20 34.08 -8.90
N GLN A 102 24.39 33.20 -8.31
CA GLN A 102 24.78 31.84 -7.94
C GLN A 102 23.95 30.85 -8.71
N LYS A 103 24.60 29.96 -9.49
CA LYS A 103 23.95 28.99 -10.37
C LYS A 103 23.96 27.57 -9.77
N ASN A 104 23.13 26.69 -10.36
CA ASN A 104 23.08 25.26 -10.09
C ASN A 104 22.68 24.90 -8.64
N ILE A 105 21.81 25.72 -8.04
CA ILE A 105 21.26 25.42 -6.74
C ILE A 105 20.12 24.40 -6.91
N ARG A 106 20.28 23.22 -6.35
CA ARG A 106 19.26 22.19 -6.41
C ARG A 106 18.23 22.40 -5.31
N VAL A 107 16.97 22.45 -5.70
CA VAL A 107 15.80 22.37 -4.81
C VAL A 107 15.20 20.98 -4.96
N GLU A 108 15.11 20.24 -3.86
CA GLU A 108 14.58 18.89 -3.80
C GLU A 108 13.20 18.87 -3.15
N VAL A 109 12.39 17.85 -3.46
CA VAL A 109 11.05 17.69 -2.86
C VAL A 109 11.13 17.56 -1.34
N GLY A 110 10.34 18.37 -0.61
CA GLY A 110 10.36 18.43 0.85
C GLY A 110 11.70 18.82 1.46
N GLY A 111 12.68 19.21 0.64
CA GLY A 111 13.99 19.69 1.07
C GLY A 111 14.02 21.18 1.35
N LEU A 112 14.96 21.61 2.20
CA LEU A 112 15.28 23.01 2.46
C LEU A 112 16.76 23.23 2.20
N ALA A 113 17.10 23.88 1.08
CA ALA A 113 18.49 24.28 0.81
C ALA A 113 18.79 25.57 1.54
N ASP A 114 19.81 25.57 2.40
CA ASP A 114 20.26 26.73 3.16
C ASP A 114 21.56 27.24 2.58
N ILE A 115 21.61 28.53 2.21
CA ILE A 115 22.70 29.13 1.40
C ILE A 115 23.18 30.44 2.01
N SER A 116 24.47 30.54 2.23
CA SER A 116 25.11 31.78 2.64
C SER A 116 25.60 32.55 1.41
N LEU A 117 25.16 33.80 1.26
CA LEU A 117 25.46 34.69 0.13
C LEU A 117 26.28 35.90 0.60
N THR A 118 27.45 36.10 0.01
CA THR A 118 28.32 37.22 0.39
C THR A 118 28.39 38.23 -0.77
N LEU A 119 27.92 39.45 -0.52
CA LEU A 119 27.95 40.57 -1.44
C LEU A 119 29.26 41.34 -1.29
N VAL A 120 29.72 41.89 -2.39
CA VAL A 120 30.87 42.82 -2.42
C VAL A 120 30.39 44.22 -2.81
N VAL A 121 31.03 45.25 -2.31
CA VAL A 121 30.70 46.65 -2.64
C VAL A 121 30.85 46.88 -4.13
N ALA A 122 29.93 47.63 -4.74
CA ALA A 122 29.97 48.00 -6.13
C ALA A 122 31.25 48.81 -6.42
N GLY A 123 32.09 48.25 -7.30
CA GLY A 123 33.40 48.81 -7.62
C GLY A 123 33.88 48.29 -8.98
N ARG A 124 35.11 47.83 -9.09
CA ARG A 124 35.71 47.34 -10.34
C ARG A 124 35.07 46.10 -10.99
N LYS A 125 34.06 45.44 -10.40
CA LYS A 125 33.37 44.29 -10.99
C LYS A 125 31.88 44.59 -11.15
N GLU A 126 31.35 44.44 -12.33
CA GLU A 126 29.94 44.65 -12.64
C GLU A 126 29.03 43.51 -12.15
N GLN A 127 29.57 42.30 -12.03
CA GLN A 127 28.83 41.12 -11.57
C GLN A 127 29.80 40.07 -11.00
N VAL A 128 29.37 39.35 -9.94
CA VAL A 128 30.07 38.19 -9.38
C VAL A 128 29.26 36.94 -9.66
N THR A 129 29.81 36.01 -10.44
CA THR A 129 29.20 34.73 -10.70
C THR A 129 29.92 33.64 -9.88
N VAL A 130 29.18 32.92 -9.05
CA VAL A 130 29.68 31.81 -8.25
C VAL A 130 28.95 30.51 -8.69
N THR A 131 29.72 29.48 -8.95
CA THR A 131 29.17 28.12 -9.13
C THR A 131 29.46 27.38 -7.84
N ALA A 132 28.43 27.22 -7.01
CA ALA A 132 28.56 26.49 -5.77
C ALA A 132 27.79 25.16 -5.87
N GLU A 133 28.40 24.11 -5.37
CA GLU A 133 27.71 22.87 -5.20
C GLU A 133 26.81 22.94 -3.94
N THR A 134 25.59 22.41 -4.03
CA THR A 134 24.67 22.30 -2.85
C THR A 134 25.35 21.46 -1.77
N PRO A 135 25.32 21.85 -0.48
CA PRO A 135 25.89 21.03 0.60
C PRO A 135 25.36 19.59 0.60
N LEU A 136 26.19 18.62 0.98
CA LEU A 136 25.82 17.21 1.08
C LEU A 136 24.90 16.95 2.28
N VAL A 137 24.94 17.84 3.28
CA VAL A 137 24.21 17.72 4.54
C VAL A 137 23.24 18.89 4.68
N GLU A 138 21.93 18.59 4.74
CA GLU A 138 20.91 19.58 5.03
C GLU A 138 21.02 20.04 6.50
N THR A 139 21.02 21.32 6.79
CA THR A 139 21.27 21.84 8.14
C THR A 139 20.00 22.08 8.97
N GLN A 140 18.84 22.17 8.36
CA GLN A 140 17.59 22.57 9.03
C GLN A 140 16.46 21.53 9.11
N PRO A 141 16.28 20.58 8.15
CA PRO A 141 15.21 19.57 8.28
C PRO A 141 15.41 18.68 9.49
N THR A 142 14.32 18.43 10.23
CA THR A 142 14.30 17.55 11.42
C THR A 142 13.89 16.12 11.07
N ALA A 143 13.32 15.90 9.87
CA ALA A 143 12.85 14.60 9.41
C ALA A 143 14.01 13.70 8.95
N VAL A 144 13.86 12.39 9.20
CA VAL A 144 14.73 11.36 8.62
C VAL A 144 14.15 10.94 7.27
N SER A 145 14.87 11.23 6.20
CA SER A 145 14.41 10.94 4.84
C SER A 145 15.55 10.53 3.93
N SER A 146 15.19 9.73 2.91
CA SER A 146 16.09 9.37 1.79
C SER A 146 15.49 9.91 0.50
N MET A 147 16.30 10.56 -0.32
CA MET A 147 15.89 11.05 -1.63
C MET A 147 16.49 10.16 -2.71
N ILE A 148 15.68 9.80 -3.68
CA ILE A 148 16.08 9.03 -4.85
C ILE A 148 15.83 9.92 -6.06
N GLY A 149 16.93 10.28 -6.70
CA GLY A 149 16.95 11.24 -7.80
C GLY A 149 16.66 10.61 -9.17
N GLU A 150 16.47 11.48 -10.17
CA GLU A 150 16.18 11.09 -11.55
C GLU A 150 17.20 10.08 -12.09
N ARG A 151 18.47 10.32 -11.84
CA ARG A 151 19.55 9.45 -12.32
C ARG A 151 19.44 8.02 -11.75
N ASP A 152 19.13 7.89 -10.45
CA ASP A 152 18.98 6.59 -9.82
C ASP A 152 17.76 5.84 -10.37
N ILE A 153 16.67 6.57 -10.68
CA ILE A 153 15.44 6.01 -11.25
C ILE A 153 15.69 5.49 -12.68
N GLU A 154 16.51 6.20 -13.45
CA GLU A 154 16.79 5.87 -14.86
C GLU A 154 17.87 4.79 -15.02
N GLU A 155 18.94 4.83 -14.20
CA GLU A 155 20.13 4.00 -14.38
C GLU A 155 20.11 2.69 -13.57
N LEU A 156 19.37 2.63 -12.43
CA LEU A 156 19.35 1.42 -11.62
C LEU A 156 18.49 0.31 -12.26
N PRO A 157 19.00 -0.92 -12.33
CA PRO A 157 18.26 -2.03 -12.92
C PRO A 157 17.10 -2.46 -12.02
N LEU A 158 15.88 -2.32 -12.51
CA LEU A 158 14.66 -2.72 -11.83
C LEU A 158 13.90 -3.79 -12.61
N ASN A 159 13.54 -4.89 -11.98
CA ASN A 159 12.68 -5.89 -12.59
C ASN A 159 11.24 -5.34 -12.72
N GLY A 160 10.74 -5.22 -13.94
CA GLY A 160 9.43 -4.63 -14.23
C GLY A 160 9.38 -3.10 -14.08
N ARG A 161 10.51 -2.44 -13.84
CA ARG A 161 10.67 -0.97 -13.76
C ARG A 161 9.64 -0.30 -12.85
N ARG A 162 9.40 -0.86 -11.68
CA ARG A 162 8.55 -0.27 -10.65
C ARG A 162 9.40 0.65 -9.77
N TYR A 163 9.14 1.95 -9.82
CA TYR A 163 9.87 2.93 -9.02
C TYR A 163 9.76 2.66 -7.51
N THR A 164 8.62 2.10 -7.07
CA THR A 164 8.39 1.77 -5.65
C THR A 164 9.42 0.80 -5.10
N ASP A 165 10.03 -0.04 -5.94
CA ASP A 165 11.05 -1.01 -5.52
C ASP A 165 12.36 -0.31 -5.15
N LEU A 166 12.63 0.88 -5.67
CA LEU A 166 13.78 1.70 -5.26
C LEU A 166 13.68 2.17 -3.79
N ALA A 167 12.48 2.19 -3.20
CA ALA A 167 12.35 2.48 -1.78
C ALA A 167 13.04 1.44 -0.88
N LEU A 168 13.29 0.21 -1.38
CA LEU A 168 14.08 -0.83 -0.72
C LEU A 168 15.55 -0.44 -0.52
N LEU A 169 16.05 0.56 -1.24
CA LEU A 169 17.38 1.14 -1.02
C LEU A 169 17.44 2.00 0.24
N THR A 170 16.29 2.37 0.80
CA THR A 170 16.24 3.15 2.04
C THR A 170 16.45 2.22 3.23
N PRO A 171 17.36 2.54 4.16
CA PRO A 171 17.57 1.75 5.36
C PRO A 171 16.29 1.57 6.19
N GLY A 172 16.06 0.35 6.68
CA GLY A 172 14.87 0.01 7.48
C GLY A 172 13.62 -0.25 6.66
N VAL A 173 13.73 -0.26 5.33
CA VAL A 173 12.65 -0.66 4.42
C VAL A 173 12.84 -2.11 4.03
N THR A 174 11.79 -2.90 4.19
CA THR A 174 11.75 -4.31 3.80
C THR A 174 10.47 -4.60 3.03
N GLN A 175 10.48 -5.70 2.27
CA GLN A 175 9.26 -6.18 1.66
C GLN A 175 8.44 -6.95 2.70
N ASP A 176 7.18 -6.58 2.88
CA ASP A 176 6.24 -7.33 3.73
C ASP A 176 5.73 -8.55 2.95
N PRO A 177 6.10 -9.78 3.34
CA PRO A 177 5.63 -10.97 2.65
C PRO A 177 4.16 -11.31 2.98
N ARG A 178 3.60 -10.66 4.00
CA ARG A 178 2.23 -10.90 4.49
C ARG A 178 1.31 -9.77 4.06
N SER A 179 0.99 -9.72 2.80
CA SER A 179 -0.05 -8.84 2.31
C SER A 179 -1.43 -9.20 2.90
N LEU A 180 -2.33 -8.24 3.03
CA LEU A 180 -3.75 -8.49 3.40
C LEU A 180 -4.48 -9.34 2.36
N THR A 181 -3.91 -9.49 1.20
CA THR A 181 -4.37 -10.35 0.13
C THR A 181 -3.20 -11.17 -0.38
N SER A 182 -3.46 -12.29 -0.97
CA SER A 182 -2.47 -13.27 -1.43
C SER A 182 -1.62 -12.86 -2.63
N SER A 183 -1.51 -11.56 -2.97
CA SER A 183 -0.71 -11.20 -4.11
C SER A 183 0.79 -11.16 -3.80
N SER A 184 1.52 -11.58 -4.78
CA SER A 184 2.91 -11.98 -4.77
C SER A 184 3.95 -10.87 -4.56
N ASN A 185 3.56 -9.61 -4.62
CA ASN A 185 4.53 -8.52 -4.64
C ASN A 185 4.80 -7.88 -3.28
N GLY A 186 4.04 -8.23 -2.23
CA GLY A 186 4.16 -7.72 -0.88
C GLY A 186 4.20 -6.18 -0.80
N ASP A 187 3.72 -5.61 0.26
CA ASP A 187 3.89 -4.18 0.51
C ASP A 187 5.29 -3.85 1.04
N LEU A 188 5.63 -2.56 1.07
CA LEU A 188 6.85 -2.07 1.70
C LEU A 188 6.59 -1.81 3.18
N ALA A 189 7.27 -2.55 4.05
CA ALA A 189 7.27 -2.33 5.49
C ALA A 189 8.39 -1.36 5.88
N PHE A 190 8.10 -0.44 6.77
CA PHE A 190 9.01 0.62 7.19
C PHE A 190 9.18 0.59 8.70
N GLY A 191 10.41 0.35 9.17
CA GLY A 191 10.69 0.32 10.60
C GLY A 191 9.80 -0.66 11.36
N GLY A 192 9.56 -1.85 10.83
CA GLY A 192 8.69 -2.87 11.43
C GLY A 192 7.17 -2.59 11.34
N VAL A 193 6.76 -1.47 10.73
CA VAL A 193 5.36 -1.13 10.49
C VAL A 193 4.91 -1.71 9.15
N ARG A 194 3.74 -2.34 9.12
CA ARG A 194 3.21 -3.00 7.91
C ARG A 194 2.92 -2.00 6.80
N GLY A 195 3.09 -2.44 5.56
CA GLY A 195 3.00 -1.60 4.37
C GLY A 195 1.67 -0.86 4.21
N TYR A 196 0.55 -1.48 4.57
CA TYR A 196 -0.77 -0.86 4.50
C TYR A 196 -0.95 0.36 5.43
N GLN A 197 -0.04 0.55 6.39
CA GLN A 197 0.00 1.72 7.27
C GLN A 197 0.91 2.83 6.73
N SER A 198 1.44 2.69 5.51
CA SER A 198 2.29 3.68 4.84
C SER A 198 1.51 4.46 3.79
N SER A 199 1.91 5.71 3.56
CA SER A 199 1.26 6.60 2.59
C SER A 199 2.13 6.77 1.35
N PHE A 200 1.51 6.57 0.18
CA PHE A 200 2.12 6.80 -1.12
C PHE A 200 1.45 7.99 -1.79
N LEU A 201 2.23 8.99 -2.13
CA LEU A 201 1.75 10.23 -2.74
C LEU A 201 2.39 10.42 -4.11
N VAL A 202 1.65 11.02 -5.04
CA VAL A 202 2.18 11.49 -6.33
C VAL A 202 1.82 12.95 -6.50
N ASP A 203 2.83 13.82 -6.60
CA ASP A 203 2.70 15.27 -6.51
C ASP A 203 1.88 15.70 -5.28
N GLY A 204 2.12 15.04 -4.15
CA GLY A 204 1.40 15.24 -2.89
C GLY A 204 -0.03 14.70 -2.82
N ALA A 205 -0.59 14.18 -3.92
CA ALA A 205 -1.92 13.58 -3.96
C ALA A 205 -1.89 12.10 -3.57
N ASP A 206 -2.91 11.65 -2.85
CA ASP A 206 -3.00 10.27 -2.32
C ASP A 206 -3.06 9.22 -3.44
N ASN A 207 -2.17 8.26 -3.38
CA ASN A 207 -2.04 7.14 -4.33
C ASN A 207 -2.21 5.76 -3.67
N ASN A 208 -2.85 5.69 -2.51
CA ASN A 208 -3.23 4.42 -1.90
C ASN A 208 -4.63 4.01 -2.36
N ASN A 209 -4.83 2.70 -2.53
CA ASN A 209 -6.16 2.10 -2.61
C ASN A 209 -6.79 2.11 -1.21
N ALA A 210 -8.00 2.60 -1.04
CA ALA A 210 -8.61 2.72 0.28
C ALA A 210 -9.11 1.37 0.82
N PHE A 211 -9.48 0.43 -0.04
CA PHE A 211 -10.00 -0.86 0.38
C PHE A 211 -8.96 -1.66 1.17
N PHE A 212 -7.73 -1.77 0.64
CA PHE A 212 -6.61 -2.46 1.30
C PHE A 212 -5.62 -1.51 1.98
N SER A 213 -5.74 -0.20 1.78
CA SER A 213 -4.77 0.82 2.20
C SER A 213 -3.36 0.66 1.63
N GLN A 214 -3.24 0.06 0.45
CA GLN A 214 -1.98 -0.30 -0.20
C GLN A 214 -1.62 0.62 -1.35
N ALA A 215 -0.33 0.70 -1.68
CA ALA A 215 0.16 1.47 -2.82
C ALA A 215 -0.42 0.95 -4.13
N ARG A 216 -1.02 1.82 -4.93
CA ARG A 216 -1.37 1.51 -6.32
C ARG A 216 -0.10 1.32 -7.15
N GLY A 217 -0.15 0.41 -8.12
CA GLY A 217 0.97 0.10 -9.00
C GLY A 217 2.05 -0.79 -8.37
N ARG A 218 1.82 -1.33 -7.17
CA ARG A 218 2.66 -2.36 -6.55
C ARG A 218 1.90 -3.65 -6.34
N TYR A 219 0.68 -3.52 -5.92
CA TYR A 219 -0.22 -4.58 -5.54
C TYR A 219 -1.21 -4.85 -6.68
N ARG A 220 -1.53 -6.09 -7.02
CA ARG A 220 -2.40 -6.52 -8.12
C ARG A 220 -1.99 -6.01 -9.51
N ALA A 221 -2.18 -4.71 -9.79
CA ALA A 221 -1.62 -4.10 -10.99
C ALA A 221 -0.16 -3.69 -10.69
N PRO A 222 0.83 -4.42 -11.18
CA PRO A 222 2.22 -4.19 -10.81
C PRO A 222 2.81 -2.93 -11.44
N TYR A 223 2.01 -2.13 -12.13
CA TYR A 223 2.47 -0.95 -12.83
C TYR A 223 1.38 0.12 -12.94
N GLN A 224 1.71 1.37 -12.65
CA GLN A 224 0.79 2.50 -12.74
C GLN A 224 1.39 3.70 -13.47
N PHE A 225 2.69 3.96 -13.29
CA PHE A 225 3.39 5.10 -13.88
C PHE A 225 4.66 4.64 -14.55
N SER A 226 5.01 5.25 -15.69
CA SER A 226 6.34 5.13 -16.28
C SER A 226 7.40 5.73 -15.35
N ASN A 227 8.53 5.06 -15.18
CA ASN A 227 9.69 5.65 -14.51
C ASN A 227 10.16 6.92 -15.22
N GLU A 228 9.98 7.01 -16.54
CA GLU A 228 10.37 8.14 -17.38
C GLU A 228 9.60 9.45 -17.04
N VAL A 229 8.43 9.35 -16.40
CA VAL A 229 7.66 10.54 -16.00
C VAL A 229 7.99 11.00 -14.58
N ILE A 230 8.86 10.28 -13.86
CA ILE A 230 9.24 10.59 -12.48
C ILE A 230 10.52 11.41 -12.49
N GLN A 231 10.50 12.54 -11.80
CA GLN A 231 11.67 13.39 -11.61
C GLN A 231 12.50 12.94 -10.41
N GLU A 232 11.84 12.74 -9.28
CA GLU A 232 12.46 12.32 -8.03
C GLU A 232 11.39 11.80 -7.07
N PHE A 233 11.77 11.06 -6.05
CA PHE A 233 10.90 10.78 -4.93
C PHE A 233 11.65 10.75 -3.60
N ARG A 234 10.93 11.10 -2.56
CA ARG A 234 11.43 11.13 -1.19
C ARG A 234 10.73 10.08 -0.34
N VAL A 235 11.51 9.28 0.36
CA VAL A 235 11.04 8.36 1.39
C VAL A 235 11.28 9.01 2.74
N SER A 236 10.21 9.50 3.36
CA SER A 236 10.24 10.06 4.72
C SER A 236 9.86 8.97 5.70
N SER A 237 10.86 8.37 6.32
CA SER A 237 10.68 7.17 7.16
C SER A 237 10.37 7.49 8.61
N ASN A 238 10.65 8.72 9.08
CA ASN A 238 10.43 9.10 10.47
C ASN A 238 10.35 10.62 10.66
N THR A 239 9.63 11.06 11.69
CA THR A 239 9.52 12.45 12.15
C THR A 239 9.20 13.48 11.06
N TYR A 240 8.41 13.08 10.07
CA TYR A 240 7.99 13.95 8.96
C TYR A 240 6.99 15.03 9.41
N GLY A 241 6.89 16.11 8.61
CA GLY A 241 6.07 17.30 8.93
C GLY A 241 4.58 17.00 9.10
N VAL A 242 3.87 17.92 9.76
CA VAL A 242 2.45 17.76 10.13
C VAL A 242 1.49 17.71 8.93
N GLU A 243 1.90 18.24 7.77
CA GLU A 243 1.14 18.16 6.52
C GLU A 243 1.00 16.73 6.00
N LEU A 244 1.91 15.85 6.41
CA LEU A 244 1.88 14.44 6.07
C LEU A 244 1.17 13.67 7.18
N GLY A 245 0.14 12.92 6.83
CA GLY A 245 -0.67 12.17 7.78
C GLY A 245 -1.25 10.90 7.17
N ARG A 246 -2.21 10.29 7.86
CA ARG A 246 -2.86 9.02 7.52
C ARG A 246 -1.88 7.85 7.38
N THR A 247 -0.79 7.92 8.10
CA THR A 247 0.28 6.94 8.03
C THR A 247 0.96 6.80 9.38
N GLY A 248 1.17 5.57 9.82
CA GLY A 248 2.01 5.23 10.96
C GLY A 248 3.41 4.80 10.53
N GLY A 249 3.57 4.39 9.27
CA GLY A 249 4.85 3.97 8.68
C GLY A 249 5.62 5.12 8.05
N ALA A 250 5.90 5.02 6.77
CA ALA A 250 6.57 6.07 6.01
C ALA A 250 5.63 6.80 5.06
N VAL A 251 6.09 7.94 4.57
CA VAL A 251 5.51 8.64 3.43
C VAL A 251 6.49 8.56 2.26
N ILE A 252 6.02 7.99 1.16
CA ILE A 252 6.72 8.01 -0.12
C ILE A 252 6.04 9.03 -1.00
N ASN A 253 6.71 10.12 -1.29
CA ASN A 253 6.18 11.18 -2.14
C ASN A 253 6.98 11.30 -3.43
N VAL A 254 6.30 11.05 -4.54
CA VAL A 254 6.83 11.10 -5.91
C VAL A 254 6.52 12.44 -6.53
N VAL A 255 7.51 13.05 -7.15
CA VAL A 255 7.35 14.25 -7.98
C VAL A 255 7.52 13.89 -9.45
N THR A 256 6.56 14.30 -10.25
CA THR A 256 6.56 14.03 -11.68
C THR A 256 7.29 15.13 -12.48
N LYS A 257 7.89 14.74 -13.62
CA LYS A 257 8.56 15.66 -14.55
C LYS A 257 7.58 16.73 -15.05
N SER A 258 8.14 17.87 -15.40
CA SER A 258 7.45 19.03 -15.95
C SER A 258 8.07 19.44 -17.27
N GLY A 259 7.34 20.17 -18.10
CA GLY A 259 7.90 20.80 -19.29
C GLY A 259 8.89 21.90 -18.96
N SER A 260 9.67 22.29 -19.93
CA SER A 260 10.68 23.36 -19.83
C SER A 260 10.57 24.38 -20.97
N ASN A 261 11.43 25.37 -20.99
CA ASN A 261 11.49 26.35 -22.10
C ASN A 261 12.10 25.78 -23.40
N TYR A 262 12.55 24.54 -23.34
CA TYR A 262 13.11 23.82 -24.47
C TYR A 262 12.36 22.51 -24.66
N TRP A 263 12.13 22.13 -25.93
CA TRP A 263 11.56 20.83 -26.23
C TRP A 263 12.58 19.75 -25.89
N HIS A 264 12.15 18.75 -25.16
CA HIS A 264 12.94 17.58 -24.75
C HIS A 264 12.03 16.36 -24.66
N GLY A 265 12.62 15.20 -24.68
CA GLY A 265 11.88 13.94 -24.58
C GLY A 265 12.81 12.75 -24.65
N SER A 266 12.26 11.59 -24.37
CA SER A 266 12.93 10.30 -24.47
C SER A 266 12.07 9.32 -25.24
N GLY A 267 12.70 8.34 -25.85
CA GLY A 267 12.06 7.15 -26.39
C GLY A 267 12.85 5.94 -25.94
N PHE A 268 12.19 4.90 -25.51
CA PHE A 268 12.84 3.73 -24.93
C PHE A 268 12.16 2.43 -25.36
N TYR A 269 12.95 1.37 -25.37
CA TYR A 269 12.52 -0.01 -25.58
C TYR A 269 13.38 -0.93 -24.73
N TYR A 270 12.75 -1.76 -23.90
CA TYR A 270 13.39 -2.76 -23.10
C TYR A 270 12.86 -4.14 -23.48
N LEU A 271 13.77 -5.09 -23.62
CA LEU A 271 13.47 -6.49 -23.89
C LEU A 271 14.14 -7.37 -22.85
N ARG A 272 13.37 -8.24 -22.24
CA ARG A 272 13.85 -9.40 -21.50
C ARG A 272 13.27 -10.65 -22.14
N ASP A 273 14.12 -11.57 -22.51
CA ASP A 273 13.72 -12.82 -23.14
C ASP A 273 14.44 -13.99 -22.46
N SER A 274 13.76 -15.12 -22.34
CA SER A 274 14.35 -16.33 -21.78
C SER A 274 15.63 -16.79 -22.53
N ALA A 275 15.73 -16.51 -23.81
CA ALA A 275 16.94 -16.81 -24.59
C ALA A 275 18.24 -16.18 -24.05
N PHE A 276 18.09 -15.07 -23.26
CA PHE A 276 19.22 -14.39 -22.62
C PHE A 276 19.41 -14.74 -21.13
N ASN A 277 18.54 -15.60 -20.58
CA ASN A 277 18.60 -15.99 -19.18
C ASN A 277 19.39 -17.31 -19.01
N ALA A 278 20.04 -17.45 -17.85
CA ALA A 278 20.53 -18.75 -17.40
C ALA A 278 19.37 -19.62 -16.90
N THR A 279 19.51 -20.94 -16.99
CA THR A 279 18.56 -21.88 -16.38
C THR A 279 18.62 -21.76 -14.85
N SER A 280 17.46 -21.63 -14.22
CA SER A 280 17.38 -21.59 -12.76
C SER A 280 17.78 -22.97 -12.17
N PRO A 281 18.73 -23.02 -11.23
CA PRO A 281 19.10 -24.27 -10.58
C PRO A 281 17.96 -24.86 -9.72
N TYR A 282 16.99 -24.06 -9.34
CA TYR A 282 15.84 -24.50 -8.51
C TYR A 282 14.71 -25.11 -9.34
N VAL A 283 14.61 -24.75 -10.60
CA VAL A 283 13.51 -25.18 -11.49
C VAL A 283 13.96 -26.30 -12.43
N GLY A 284 15.26 -26.37 -12.73
CA GLY A 284 15.83 -27.41 -13.62
C GLY A 284 15.50 -27.24 -15.09
N PHE A 285 14.67 -26.28 -15.46
CA PHE A 285 14.36 -25.91 -16.84
C PHE A 285 14.17 -24.40 -16.99
N GLN A 286 14.07 -23.92 -18.22
CA GLN A 286 13.90 -22.48 -18.49
C GLN A 286 12.52 -22.25 -19.10
N PRO A 287 11.56 -21.74 -18.29
CA PRO A 287 10.26 -21.37 -18.81
C PRO A 287 10.39 -20.27 -19.87
N PRO A 288 9.66 -20.34 -20.99
CA PRO A 288 9.65 -19.24 -21.96
C PRO A 288 9.11 -17.98 -21.28
N ASN A 289 9.89 -16.89 -21.36
CA ASN A 289 9.55 -15.62 -20.74
C ASN A 289 9.95 -14.51 -21.70
N ARG A 290 9.00 -13.69 -22.10
CA ARG A 290 9.25 -12.53 -22.96
C ARG A 290 8.55 -11.32 -22.39
N GLN A 291 9.33 -10.32 -22.03
CA GLN A 291 8.86 -9.05 -21.49
C GLN A 291 9.36 -7.93 -22.38
N GLN A 292 8.44 -7.13 -22.87
CA GLN A 292 8.71 -5.96 -23.69
C GLN A 292 8.10 -4.75 -22.99
N GLN A 293 8.87 -3.67 -22.92
CA GLN A 293 8.39 -2.39 -22.42
C GLN A 293 8.90 -1.32 -23.35
N PHE A 294 8.02 -0.44 -23.81
CA PHE A 294 8.39 0.67 -24.65
C PHE A 294 7.47 1.87 -24.43
N GLY A 295 8.01 3.01 -24.72
CA GLY A 295 7.29 4.25 -24.53
C GLY A 295 8.09 5.46 -24.96
N PHE A 296 7.52 6.61 -24.66
CA PHE A 296 8.13 7.89 -24.94
C PHE A 296 7.69 8.96 -23.96
N THR A 297 8.47 9.99 -23.86
CA THR A 297 8.09 11.23 -23.18
C THR A 297 8.35 12.42 -24.09
N VAL A 298 7.61 13.49 -23.89
CA VAL A 298 7.82 14.77 -24.57
C VAL A 298 7.43 15.91 -23.63
N GLY A 299 8.28 16.91 -23.51
CA GLY A 299 8.04 18.11 -22.73
C GLY A 299 8.51 19.35 -23.44
N GLY A 300 7.89 20.49 -23.20
CA GLY A 300 8.29 21.73 -23.80
C GLY A 300 7.35 22.89 -23.48
N PRO A 301 7.62 24.09 -24.04
CA PRO A 301 6.82 25.26 -23.79
C PRO A 301 5.66 25.35 -24.77
N LEU A 302 4.43 25.55 -24.27
CA LEU A 302 3.34 26.15 -25.06
C LEU A 302 3.54 27.66 -25.21
N LYS A 303 4.04 28.30 -24.12
CA LYS A 303 4.47 29.68 -24.12
C LYS A 303 5.67 29.82 -23.20
N ARG A 304 6.81 30.19 -23.74
CA ARG A 304 8.08 30.34 -22.97
C ARG A 304 7.89 31.23 -21.76
N ASN A 305 8.49 30.80 -20.63
CA ASN A 305 8.44 31.45 -19.32
C ASN A 305 7.05 31.58 -18.71
N GLN A 306 6.02 30.94 -19.30
CA GLN A 306 4.64 31.06 -18.81
C GLN A 306 3.85 29.75 -18.78
N MET A 307 3.95 28.90 -19.80
CA MET A 307 3.13 27.69 -19.89
C MET A 307 3.91 26.55 -20.50
N TRP A 308 3.93 25.44 -19.80
CA TRP A 308 4.69 24.24 -20.20
C TRP A 308 3.81 23.01 -20.15
N ILE A 309 4.11 22.05 -21.00
CA ILE A 309 3.48 20.74 -21.01
C ILE A 309 4.52 19.64 -20.90
N PHE A 310 4.11 18.53 -20.29
CA PHE A 310 4.86 17.30 -20.30
C PHE A 310 3.87 16.13 -20.50
N ALA A 311 4.19 15.22 -21.40
CA ALA A 311 3.39 14.04 -21.67
C ALA A 311 4.27 12.80 -21.74
N GLY A 312 3.73 11.65 -21.38
CA GLY A 312 4.41 10.37 -21.48
C GLY A 312 3.42 9.24 -21.73
N PHE A 313 3.90 8.24 -22.40
CA PHE A 313 3.20 6.98 -22.63
C PHE A 313 4.17 5.81 -22.44
N ASP A 314 3.68 4.75 -21.82
CA ASP A 314 4.44 3.54 -21.56
C ASP A 314 3.53 2.33 -21.74
N GLN A 315 4.04 1.29 -22.41
CA GLN A 315 3.34 0.03 -22.63
C GLN A 315 4.17 -1.15 -22.18
N HIS A 316 3.54 -2.04 -21.42
CA HIS A 316 4.06 -3.33 -20.99
C HIS A 316 3.38 -4.45 -21.76
N LEU A 317 4.16 -5.34 -22.35
CA LEU A 317 3.71 -6.56 -23.03
C LEU A 317 4.53 -7.73 -22.44
N PHE A 318 4.04 -8.29 -21.34
CA PHE A 318 4.73 -9.37 -20.65
C PHE A 318 4.00 -10.69 -20.89
N HIS A 319 4.75 -11.68 -21.38
CA HIS A 319 4.33 -13.04 -21.54
C HIS A 319 5.22 -13.90 -20.63
N ILE A 320 4.71 -14.17 -19.44
CA ILE A 320 5.42 -14.96 -18.42
C ILE A 320 4.52 -16.15 -18.14
N PRO A 321 4.86 -17.36 -18.64
CA PRO A 321 3.98 -18.50 -18.50
C PRO A 321 3.84 -18.92 -17.03
N THR A 322 2.67 -19.42 -16.70
CA THR A 322 2.41 -20.11 -15.44
C THR A 322 2.77 -21.58 -15.62
N VAL A 323 3.63 -22.09 -14.76
CA VAL A 323 4.00 -23.50 -14.74
C VAL A 323 3.26 -24.19 -13.60
N VAL A 324 2.33 -25.05 -13.95
CA VAL A 324 1.55 -25.84 -12.98
C VAL A 324 2.30 -27.14 -12.68
N GLN A 325 2.63 -27.35 -11.43
CA GLN A 325 3.22 -28.58 -10.92
C GLN A 325 2.46 -29.03 -9.68
N PHE A 326 2.45 -30.33 -9.44
CA PHE A 326 1.89 -30.88 -8.21
C PHE A 326 2.77 -30.54 -7.01
N VAL A 327 2.20 -30.67 -5.81
CA VAL A 327 2.94 -30.47 -4.56
C VAL A 327 4.21 -31.32 -4.57
N GLY A 328 5.34 -30.74 -4.16
CA GLY A 328 6.64 -31.38 -4.25
C GLY A 328 7.34 -31.25 -5.61
N GLY A 329 6.76 -30.49 -6.57
CA GLY A 329 7.41 -30.19 -7.86
C GLY A 329 7.23 -31.26 -8.93
N ALA A 330 6.34 -32.23 -8.73
CA ALA A 330 6.06 -33.27 -9.70
C ALA A 330 5.23 -32.75 -10.87
N SER A 331 5.49 -33.27 -12.09
CA SER A 331 4.69 -33.00 -13.30
C SER A 331 3.65 -34.08 -13.58
N THR A 332 3.65 -35.18 -12.83
CA THR A 332 2.69 -36.27 -12.95
C THR A 332 2.32 -36.80 -11.58
N VAL A 333 1.10 -37.28 -11.45
CA VAL A 333 0.62 -38.00 -10.25
C VAL A 333 0.90 -39.48 -10.43
N VAL A 334 1.73 -40.05 -9.57
CA VAL A 334 2.07 -41.48 -9.61
C VAL A 334 1.49 -42.15 -8.35
N PRO A 335 0.46 -43.02 -8.51
CA PRO A 335 -0.10 -43.76 -7.39
C PRO A 335 0.93 -44.66 -6.70
N THR A 336 0.94 -44.65 -5.39
CA THR A 336 1.75 -45.53 -4.55
C THR A 336 0.94 -46.74 -4.10
N PRO A 337 1.53 -47.84 -3.58
CA PRO A 337 0.80 -48.97 -3.05
C PRO A 337 -0.19 -48.64 -1.90
N ALA A 338 -0.06 -47.46 -1.29
CA ALA A 338 -1.00 -46.98 -0.26
C ALA A 338 -2.28 -46.39 -0.87
N ASP A 339 -2.26 -46.03 -2.15
CA ASP A 339 -3.36 -45.33 -2.82
C ASP A 339 -4.42 -46.27 -3.42
N TYR A 340 -4.16 -47.57 -3.51
CA TYR A 340 -5.09 -48.51 -4.15
C TYR A 340 -5.03 -49.93 -3.57
N GLU A 341 -6.04 -50.70 -3.85
CA GLU A 341 -6.07 -52.15 -3.74
C GLU A 341 -6.31 -52.77 -5.12
N ALA A 342 -6.15 -54.10 -5.24
CA ALA A 342 -6.34 -54.78 -6.54
C ALA A 342 -7.72 -54.56 -7.17
N SER A 343 -8.73 -54.29 -6.31
CA SER A 343 -10.11 -54.07 -6.75
C SER A 343 -10.38 -52.73 -7.39
N ASP A 344 -9.58 -51.69 -7.04
CA ASP A 344 -9.77 -50.31 -7.50
C ASP A 344 -8.54 -49.67 -8.16
N GLN A 345 -7.48 -50.47 -8.35
CA GLN A 345 -6.24 -50.02 -8.97
C GLN A 345 -6.46 -49.28 -10.31
N ALA A 346 -7.26 -49.88 -11.19
CA ALA A 346 -7.54 -49.28 -12.50
C ALA A 346 -8.19 -47.90 -12.39
N LEU A 347 -9.12 -47.75 -11.45
CA LEU A 347 -9.80 -46.48 -11.19
C LEU A 347 -8.83 -45.40 -10.68
N VAL A 348 -8.00 -45.74 -9.69
CA VAL A 348 -7.02 -44.79 -9.12
C VAL A 348 -5.98 -44.40 -10.15
N PHE A 349 -5.49 -45.30 -10.97
CA PHE A 349 -4.54 -45.00 -12.05
C PHE A 349 -5.18 -44.11 -13.14
N ALA A 350 -6.43 -44.35 -13.49
CA ALA A 350 -7.15 -43.48 -14.43
C ALA A 350 -7.30 -42.06 -13.86
N SER A 351 -7.74 -41.93 -12.60
CA SER A 351 -7.86 -40.64 -11.92
C SER A 351 -6.51 -39.90 -11.81
N ALA A 352 -5.42 -40.61 -11.52
CA ALA A 352 -4.08 -40.05 -11.48
C ALA A 352 -3.61 -39.59 -12.86
N ALA A 353 -3.97 -40.31 -13.92
CA ALA A 353 -3.66 -39.91 -15.30
C ALA A 353 -4.43 -38.66 -15.71
N ASP A 354 -5.71 -38.55 -15.36
CA ASP A 354 -6.55 -37.36 -15.60
C ASP A 354 -6.01 -36.16 -14.84
N LEU A 355 -5.66 -36.29 -13.57
CA LEU A 355 -5.03 -35.23 -12.79
C LEU A 355 -3.72 -34.78 -13.41
N SER A 356 -2.93 -35.72 -13.93
CA SER A 356 -1.63 -35.40 -14.55
C SER A 356 -1.76 -34.47 -15.76
N THR A 357 -2.95 -34.39 -16.37
CA THR A 357 -3.22 -33.44 -17.47
C THR A 357 -3.27 -32.00 -17.01
N LEU A 358 -3.46 -31.73 -15.71
CA LEU A 358 -3.51 -30.38 -15.14
C LEU A 358 -2.13 -29.74 -15.04
N ALA A 359 -1.06 -30.54 -14.96
CA ALA A 359 0.30 -30.02 -14.94
C ALA A 359 0.75 -29.59 -16.34
N GLY A 360 1.58 -28.58 -16.39
CA GLY A 360 2.12 -28.09 -17.65
C GLY A 360 2.48 -26.61 -17.63
N THR A 361 2.86 -26.11 -18.80
CA THR A 361 3.18 -24.68 -18.99
C THR A 361 2.05 -24.01 -19.75
N TYR A 362 1.42 -23.04 -19.11
CA TYR A 362 0.26 -22.34 -19.63
C TYR A 362 0.59 -20.88 -19.95
N PRO A 363 0.03 -20.31 -21.03
CA PRO A 363 0.25 -18.90 -21.33
C PRO A 363 -0.35 -18.01 -20.24
N SER A 364 0.46 -17.07 -19.77
CA SER A 364 0.01 -15.95 -18.95
C SER A 364 0.49 -14.66 -19.57
N ALA A 365 -0.33 -13.64 -19.52
CA ALA A 365 -0.03 -12.33 -20.09
C ALA A 365 -0.30 -11.23 -19.07
N LEU A 366 0.57 -10.24 -19.08
CA LEU A 366 0.45 -8.99 -18.34
C LEU A 366 0.58 -7.85 -19.33
N LEU A 367 -0.53 -7.22 -19.66
CA LEU A 367 -0.60 -6.12 -20.62
C LEU A 367 -0.94 -4.84 -19.86
N GLY A 368 -0.05 -3.85 -19.90
CA GLY A 368 -0.23 -2.59 -19.19
C GLY A 368 0.00 -1.40 -20.11
N ASN A 369 -0.83 -0.38 -19.95
CA ASN A 369 -0.63 0.92 -20.58
C ASN A 369 -0.65 1.99 -19.49
N ALA A 370 0.26 2.95 -19.53
CA ALA A 370 0.26 4.10 -18.67
C ALA A 370 0.40 5.38 -19.50
N GLY A 371 -0.59 6.25 -19.37
CA GLY A 371 -0.62 7.57 -19.99
C GLY A 371 -0.48 8.66 -18.94
N PHE A 372 0.28 9.68 -19.26
CA PHE A 372 0.56 10.80 -18.38
C PHE A 372 0.50 12.11 -19.15
N PHE A 373 -0.09 13.13 -18.53
CA PHE A 373 -0.10 14.50 -19.03
C PHE A 373 -0.01 15.48 -17.87
N LYS A 374 0.82 16.50 -17.99
CA LYS A 374 0.97 17.60 -17.04
C LYS A 374 1.04 18.92 -17.75
N LEU A 375 0.33 19.90 -17.21
CA LEU A 375 0.35 21.31 -17.63
C LEU A 375 0.76 22.16 -16.45
N ASP A 376 1.82 22.94 -16.60
CA ASP A 376 2.24 23.94 -15.63
C ASP A 376 2.06 25.33 -16.24
N TRP A 377 1.36 26.21 -15.53
CA TRP A 377 1.01 27.54 -16.01
C TRP A 377 1.26 28.61 -14.96
N ALA A 378 2.20 29.49 -15.21
CA ALA A 378 2.39 30.72 -14.45
C ALA A 378 1.32 31.74 -14.89
N ILE A 379 0.13 31.68 -14.27
CA ILE A 379 -1.03 32.53 -14.59
C ILE A 379 -0.65 33.99 -14.37
N THR A 380 0.00 34.28 -13.25
CA THR A 380 0.57 35.58 -12.89
C THR A 380 1.93 35.35 -12.20
N PRO A 381 2.75 36.37 -11.99
CA PRO A 381 3.97 36.22 -11.20
C PRO A 381 3.74 35.69 -9.77
N ARG A 382 2.50 35.75 -9.26
CA ARG A 382 2.13 35.32 -7.93
C ARG A 382 1.38 33.98 -7.90
N ASN A 383 0.85 33.52 -9.05
CA ASN A 383 -0.02 32.36 -9.11
C ASN A 383 0.46 31.38 -10.18
N THR A 384 0.76 30.15 -9.76
CA THR A 384 1.12 29.03 -10.63
C THR A 384 0.09 27.91 -10.49
N LEU A 385 -0.48 27.48 -11.59
CA LEU A 385 -1.36 26.34 -11.67
C LEU A 385 -0.57 25.16 -12.22
N SER A 386 -0.75 24.00 -11.62
CA SER A 386 -0.30 22.72 -12.16
C SER A 386 -1.51 21.80 -12.30
N ALA A 387 -1.73 21.23 -13.47
CA ALA A 387 -2.78 20.25 -13.73
C ALA A 387 -2.17 18.97 -14.27
N ARG A 388 -2.47 17.84 -13.63
CA ARG A 388 -1.96 16.53 -14.00
C ARG A 388 -3.12 15.58 -14.25
N LEU A 389 -3.01 14.81 -15.33
CA LEU A 389 -3.86 13.68 -15.64
C LEU A 389 -2.98 12.43 -15.78
N SER A 390 -3.31 11.38 -15.08
CA SER A 390 -2.68 10.06 -15.25
C SER A 390 -3.75 8.99 -15.42
N THR A 391 -3.51 8.07 -16.32
CA THR A 391 -4.36 6.92 -16.58
C THR A 391 -3.51 5.68 -16.74
N SER A 392 -3.96 4.58 -16.18
CA SER A 392 -3.37 3.27 -16.44
C SER A 392 -4.44 2.23 -16.65
N THR A 393 -4.21 1.35 -17.59
CA THR A 393 -5.01 0.16 -17.85
C THR A 393 -4.11 -1.05 -17.72
N TYR A 394 -4.61 -2.07 -17.08
CA TYR A 394 -3.91 -3.32 -16.89
C TYR A 394 -4.87 -4.48 -17.20
N TYR A 395 -4.38 -5.44 -17.94
CA TYR A 395 -5.04 -6.70 -18.22
C TYR A 395 -4.07 -7.84 -17.95
N GLY A 396 -4.47 -8.78 -17.13
CA GLY A 396 -3.74 -9.99 -16.85
C GLY A 396 -4.57 -11.23 -17.16
N ALA A 397 -4.02 -12.13 -17.97
CA ALA A 397 -4.61 -13.44 -18.22
C ALA A 397 -3.83 -14.49 -17.46
N ASN A 398 -4.51 -15.34 -16.71
CA ASN A 398 -3.90 -16.41 -15.89
C ASN A 398 -2.84 -15.89 -14.91
N ASN A 399 -3.11 -14.79 -14.25
CA ASN A 399 -2.15 -14.13 -13.37
C ASN A 399 -2.71 -13.74 -11.99
N VAL A 400 -3.88 -14.20 -11.62
CA VAL A 400 -4.50 -13.89 -10.31
C VAL A 400 -3.62 -14.39 -9.15
N PHE A 401 -2.91 -15.50 -9.36
CA PHE A 401 -1.90 -16.04 -8.44
C PHE A 401 -0.47 -15.84 -8.96
N PHE A 402 -0.26 -14.79 -9.76
CA PHE A 402 1.04 -14.54 -10.34
C PHE A 402 2.06 -14.12 -9.28
N ASP A 403 3.14 -14.88 -9.19
CA ASP A 403 4.34 -14.51 -8.46
C ASP A 403 5.47 -14.20 -9.45
N SER A 404 5.93 -12.96 -9.46
CA SER A 404 7.07 -12.56 -10.30
C SER A 404 8.38 -13.23 -9.90
N ALA A 405 8.46 -13.76 -8.68
CA ALA A 405 9.63 -14.48 -8.20
C ALA A 405 9.60 -15.96 -8.58
N SER A 406 8.42 -16.56 -8.73
CA SER A 406 8.27 -17.96 -9.14
C SER A 406 7.09 -18.13 -10.09
N PRO A 407 7.30 -18.50 -11.34
CA PRO A 407 6.22 -18.83 -12.27
C PRO A 407 5.57 -20.18 -11.96
N ILE A 408 6.06 -20.93 -10.95
CA ILE A 408 5.59 -22.27 -10.61
C ILE A 408 4.50 -22.16 -9.54
N THR A 409 3.42 -22.89 -9.74
CA THR A 409 2.29 -22.96 -8.81
C THR A 409 1.76 -24.38 -8.74
N SER A 410 1.10 -24.71 -7.61
CA SER A 410 0.31 -25.95 -7.46
C SER A 410 -1.19 -25.69 -7.62
N TYR A 411 -1.58 -24.52 -8.13
CA TYR A 411 -2.95 -24.23 -8.57
C TYR A 411 -3.05 -24.46 -10.06
N ALA A 412 -4.01 -25.28 -10.49
CA ALA A 412 -4.25 -25.50 -11.91
C ALA A 412 -4.70 -24.22 -12.62
N ILE A 413 -4.54 -24.17 -13.94
CA ILE A 413 -4.93 -23.01 -14.72
C ILE A 413 -6.43 -22.68 -14.63
N SER A 414 -7.28 -23.68 -14.33
CA SER A 414 -8.71 -23.49 -14.09
C SER A 414 -9.00 -22.74 -12.77
N ASP A 415 -8.11 -22.84 -11.77
CA ASP A 415 -8.19 -22.08 -10.51
C ASP A 415 -7.59 -20.66 -10.66
N ASN A 416 -7.32 -20.23 -11.85
CA ASN A 416 -6.84 -18.92 -12.18
C ASN A 416 -7.95 -18.09 -12.87
N GLY A 417 -7.60 -16.92 -13.37
CA GLY A 417 -8.57 -16.03 -13.99
C GLY A 417 -7.95 -14.87 -14.75
N GLU A 418 -8.82 -13.97 -15.16
CA GLU A 418 -8.45 -12.69 -15.77
C GLU A 418 -8.52 -11.58 -14.73
N GLU A 419 -7.59 -10.65 -14.78
CA GLU A 419 -7.59 -9.44 -13.96
C GLU A 419 -7.59 -8.20 -14.83
N LYS A 420 -8.44 -7.24 -14.50
CA LYS A 420 -8.57 -5.95 -15.20
C LYS A 420 -8.48 -4.84 -14.17
N VAL A 421 -7.57 -3.90 -14.38
CA VAL A 421 -7.45 -2.71 -13.55
C VAL A 421 -7.46 -1.48 -14.43
N ASN A 422 -8.28 -0.51 -14.06
CA ASN A 422 -8.37 0.77 -14.73
C ASN A 422 -8.30 1.88 -13.67
N THR A 423 -7.18 2.59 -13.65
CA THR A 423 -6.92 3.66 -12.70
C THR A 423 -6.81 5.00 -13.42
N GLN A 424 -7.50 6.00 -12.92
CA GLN A 424 -7.47 7.36 -13.43
C GLN A 424 -7.29 8.33 -12.26
N SER A 425 -6.46 9.36 -12.44
CA SER A 425 -6.27 10.40 -11.44
C SER A 425 -6.06 11.74 -12.13
N ALA A 426 -6.90 12.70 -11.78
CA ALA A 426 -6.76 14.11 -12.14
C ALA A 426 -6.42 14.90 -10.88
N VAL A 427 -5.37 15.71 -10.96
CA VAL A 427 -4.92 16.57 -9.86
C VAL A 427 -4.73 17.98 -10.37
N VAL A 428 -5.31 18.93 -9.68
CA VAL A 428 -5.10 20.37 -9.96
C VAL A 428 -4.57 21.02 -8.70
N SER A 429 -3.43 21.70 -8.83
CA SER A 429 -2.77 22.41 -7.74
C SER A 429 -2.60 23.88 -8.11
N LEU A 430 -2.96 24.76 -7.19
CA LEU A 430 -2.75 26.20 -7.31
C LEU A 430 -1.79 26.67 -6.21
N THR A 431 -0.62 27.13 -6.61
CA THR A 431 0.34 27.77 -5.69
C THR A 431 0.24 29.28 -5.82
N SER A 432 -0.09 29.97 -4.73
CA SER A 432 -0.31 31.42 -4.70
C SER A 432 0.60 32.12 -3.70
N SER A 433 1.24 33.21 -4.13
CA SER A 433 1.91 34.12 -3.21
C SER A 433 0.90 35.17 -2.74
N LEU A 434 0.44 35.05 -1.52
CA LEU A 434 -0.53 35.96 -0.90
C LEU A 434 0.13 37.25 -0.35
N GLY A 435 1.44 37.23 -0.24
CA GLY A 435 2.29 38.35 0.19
C GLY A 435 3.75 37.98 0.12
N PRO A 436 4.67 38.88 0.44
CA PRO A 436 6.12 38.62 0.37
C PRO A 436 6.59 37.45 1.25
N GLN A 437 5.87 37.21 2.34
CA GLN A 437 6.22 36.20 3.35
C GLN A 437 5.15 35.09 3.48
N THR A 438 4.17 35.06 2.58
CA THR A 438 3.01 34.18 2.71
C THR A 438 2.70 33.46 1.41
N MET A 439 2.66 32.15 1.46
CA MET A 439 2.37 31.26 0.34
C MET A 439 1.18 30.36 0.66
N SER A 440 0.37 30.03 -0.34
CA SER A 440 -0.75 29.07 -0.26
C SER A 440 -0.61 28.04 -1.36
N HIS A 441 -0.99 26.80 -1.08
CA HIS A 441 -1.05 25.70 -2.03
C HIS A 441 -2.33 24.90 -1.85
N LEU A 442 -3.28 25.15 -2.73
CA LEU A 442 -4.52 24.39 -2.83
C LEU A 442 -4.33 23.22 -3.80
N ARG A 443 -4.74 22.03 -3.39
CA ARG A 443 -4.74 20.84 -4.25
C ARG A 443 -6.11 20.18 -4.21
N VAL A 444 -6.60 19.82 -5.40
CA VAL A 444 -7.82 19.06 -5.60
C VAL A 444 -7.50 17.84 -6.46
N GLN A 445 -7.82 16.66 -5.95
CA GLN A 445 -7.68 15.40 -6.66
C GLN A 445 -9.04 14.75 -6.84
N PHE A 446 -9.29 14.27 -8.05
CA PHE A 446 -10.31 13.27 -8.32
C PHE A 446 -9.63 12.01 -8.85
N SER A 447 -9.93 10.86 -8.25
CA SER A 447 -9.42 9.57 -8.75
C SER A 447 -10.52 8.52 -8.82
N HIS A 448 -10.36 7.62 -9.78
CA HIS A 448 -11.19 6.44 -9.98
C HIS A 448 -10.29 5.23 -10.17
N ASP A 449 -10.57 4.15 -9.45
CA ASP A 449 -9.84 2.90 -9.49
C ASP A 449 -10.83 1.75 -9.56
N LEU A 450 -10.86 1.06 -10.70
CA LEU A 450 -11.69 -0.12 -10.93
C LEU A 450 -10.76 -1.33 -11.05
N GLN A 451 -10.94 -2.29 -10.17
CA GLN A 451 -10.25 -3.58 -10.18
C GLN A 451 -11.30 -4.69 -10.26
N SER A 452 -11.22 -5.52 -11.27
CA SER A 452 -12.08 -6.69 -11.43
C SER A 452 -11.27 -7.92 -11.81
N SER A 453 -11.70 -9.06 -11.33
CA SER A 453 -11.11 -10.35 -11.68
C SER A 453 -12.21 -11.36 -11.92
N ASP A 454 -12.13 -12.04 -13.05
CA ASP A 454 -13.09 -13.05 -13.49
C ASP A 454 -12.43 -14.45 -13.50
N PRO A 455 -13.08 -15.53 -13.06
CA PRO A 455 -12.50 -16.87 -13.05
C PRO A 455 -12.46 -17.48 -14.46
N ASN A 456 -11.49 -18.37 -14.68
CA ASN A 456 -11.41 -19.13 -15.94
C ASN A 456 -12.52 -20.16 -16.12
N THR A 457 -13.17 -20.58 -15.04
CA THR A 457 -14.25 -21.59 -15.08
C THR A 457 -15.31 -21.32 -14.02
N GLY A 458 -16.50 -21.90 -14.22
CA GLY A 458 -17.59 -21.92 -13.23
C GLY A 458 -17.67 -23.22 -12.43
N ALA A 459 -16.81 -24.23 -12.69
CA ALA A 459 -16.79 -25.49 -11.97
C ALA A 459 -16.45 -25.29 -10.48
N ALA A 460 -16.96 -26.12 -9.59
CA ALA A 460 -16.60 -26.05 -8.17
C ALA A 460 -15.08 -26.20 -7.97
N LEU A 461 -14.55 -25.48 -7.00
CA LEU A 461 -13.14 -25.62 -6.61
C LEU A 461 -12.90 -27.02 -6.04
N THR A 462 -11.80 -27.63 -6.39
CA THR A 462 -11.39 -28.94 -5.89
C THR A 462 -9.96 -28.88 -5.42
N GLN A 463 -9.71 -29.29 -4.19
CA GLN A 463 -8.38 -29.47 -3.61
C GLN A 463 -8.14 -30.94 -3.29
N ILE A 464 -6.92 -31.43 -3.55
CA ILE A 464 -6.52 -32.78 -3.16
C ILE A 464 -5.25 -32.63 -2.32
N TYR A 465 -5.37 -32.94 -1.03
CA TYR A 465 -4.30 -32.73 -0.05
C TYR A 465 -3.01 -33.44 -0.51
N ASP A 466 -1.88 -32.81 -0.31
CA ASP A 466 -0.54 -33.26 -0.74
C ASP A 466 -0.35 -33.50 -2.26
N ILE A 467 -1.35 -33.22 -3.10
CA ILE A 467 -1.26 -33.40 -4.55
C ILE A 467 -1.38 -32.05 -5.30
N ILE A 468 -2.51 -31.37 -5.13
CA ILE A 468 -2.77 -30.12 -5.82
C ILE A 468 -3.56 -29.16 -4.92
N GLN A 469 -3.17 -27.90 -4.89
CA GLN A 469 -3.80 -26.88 -4.03
C GLN A 469 -5.15 -26.39 -4.55
N GLY A 470 -5.41 -26.52 -5.85
CA GLY A 470 -6.73 -26.20 -6.38
C GLY A 470 -6.83 -26.39 -7.90
N PHE A 471 -8.04 -26.78 -8.33
CA PHE A 471 -8.51 -26.71 -9.72
C PHE A 471 -10.04 -26.50 -9.69
N GLY A 472 -10.58 -25.87 -10.73
CA GLY A 472 -11.96 -25.37 -10.72
C GLY A 472 -11.99 -23.85 -10.51
N ARG A 473 -13.11 -23.30 -10.09
CA ARG A 473 -13.29 -21.85 -9.84
C ARG A 473 -12.62 -21.46 -8.53
N SER A 474 -11.63 -20.57 -8.61
CA SER A 474 -10.98 -20.05 -7.41
C SER A 474 -11.99 -19.53 -6.38
N SER A 475 -11.75 -19.84 -5.11
CA SER A 475 -12.59 -19.41 -3.98
C SER A 475 -12.68 -17.89 -3.83
N ILE A 476 -11.69 -17.15 -4.34
CA ILE A 476 -11.62 -15.68 -4.26
C ILE A 476 -12.12 -14.98 -5.52
N LEU A 477 -12.64 -15.70 -6.51
CA LEU A 477 -13.13 -15.20 -7.79
C LEU A 477 -14.63 -15.56 -8.01
N PRO A 478 -15.34 -14.66 -8.71
CA PRO A 478 -14.93 -13.34 -9.20
C PRO A 478 -14.80 -12.30 -8.08
N ARG A 479 -14.25 -11.13 -8.40
CA ARG A 479 -14.27 -10.00 -7.48
C ARG A 479 -14.22 -8.69 -8.24
N GLU A 480 -14.78 -7.64 -7.64
CA GLU A 480 -14.70 -6.28 -8.14
C GLU A 480 -14.56 -5.29 -6.98
N THR A 481 -13.66 -4.35 -7.12
CA THR A 481 -13.54 -3.20 -6.23
C THR A 481 -13.53 -1.94 -7.07
N ASN A 482 -14.47 -1.03 -6.82
CA ASN A 482 -14.63 0.23 -7.54
C ASN A 482 -14.56 1.38 -6.54
N GLU A 483 -13.46 2.12 -6.60
CA GLU A 483 -13.19 3.26 -5.73
C GLU A 483 -13.28 4.57 -6.50
N ARG A 484 -13.98 5.54 -5.92
CA ARG A 484 -13.94 6.94 -6.36
C ARG A 484 -13.53 7.79 -5.18
N ARG A 485 -12.61 8.72 -5.42
CA ARG A 485 -12.10 9.61 -4.38
C ARG A 485 -12.13 11.07 -4.84
N LEU A 486 -12.60 11.93 -3.97
CA LEU A 486 -12.38 13.37 -4.04
C LEU A 486 -11.52 13.77 -2.82
N HIS A 487 -10.34 14.31 -3.08
CA HIS A 487 -9.44 14.80 -2.02
C HIS A 487 -9.14 16.27 -2.26
N ILE A 488 -9.37 17.09 -1.23
CA ILE A 488 -9.08 18.52 -1.23
C ILE A 488 -8.14 18.78 -0.07
N ALA A 489 -7.01 19.40 -0.36
CA ALA A 489 -6.00 19.77 0.64
C ALA A 489 -5.59 21.22 0.42
N GLU A 490 -5.56 21.96 1.50
CA GLU A 490 -5.04 23.33 1.53
C GLU A 490 -3.89 23.39 2.52
N THR A 491 -2.79 23.98 2.06
CA THR A 491 -1.57 24.10 2.85
C THR A 491 -0.97 25.50 2.64
N VAL A 492 -0.73 26.35 3.69
CA VAL A 492 -0.19 27.73 3.59
C VAL A 492 1.00 27.93 4.53
N SER A 493 2.08 28.58 4.15
CA SER A 493 3.22 28.93 4.98
C SER A 493 3.37 30.42 5.18
N ARG A 494 3.87 30.81 6.35
CA ARG A 494 4.17 32.20 6.68
C ARG A 494 5.50 32.31 7.43
N GLU A 495 6.40 33.11 6.87
CA GLU A 495 7.60 33.49 7.54
C GLU A 495 7.35 34.77 8.39
N ALA A 496 7.77 34.77 9.66
CA ALA A 496 7.63 35.91 10.56
C ALA A 496 8.85 35.98 11.48
N GLY A 497 9.87 36.74 11.08
CA GLY A 497 11.13 36.81 11.82
C GLY A 497 11.82 35.47 12.00
N ARG A 498 11.84 34.94 13.23
CA ARG A 498 12.43 33.64 13.57
C ARG A 498 11.49 32.47 13.38
N HIS A 499 10.22 32.72 13.12
CA HIS A 499 9.16 31.74 13.04
C HIS A 499 8.83 31.42 11.58
N SER A 500 8.71 30.14 11.27
CA SER A 500 8.16 29.61 10.03
C SER A 500 6.93 28.80 10.35
N PHE A 501 5.78 29.44 10.24
CA PHE A 501 4.49 28.83 10.50
C PHE A 501 3.99 28.01 9.32
N LYS A 502 3.32 26.90 9.62
CA LYS A 502 2.67 26.02 8.68
C LYS A 502 1.33 25.57 9.27
N PHE A 503 0.23 25.76 8.54
CA PHE A 503 -1.07 25.25 8.94
C PHE A 503 -1.82 24.73 7.73
N GLY A 504 -2.89 24.02 7.94
CA GLY A 504 -3.76 23.55 6.87
C GLY A 504 -4.70 22.48 7.28
N GLY A 505 -5.30 21.90 6.29
CA GLY A 505 -6.21 20.78 6.46
C GLY A 505 -6.44 20.06 5.16
N ASP A 506 -6.98 18.88 5.29
CA ASP A 506 -7.39 18.11 4.14
C ASP A 506 -8.67 17.31 4.41
N VAL A 507 -9.42 17.07 3.34
CA VAL A 507 -10.65 16.27 3.34
C VAL A 507 -10.54 15.26 2.20
N SER A 508 -10.76 14.00 2.51
CA SER A 508 -10.82 12.92 1.54
C SER A 508 -12.17 12.21 1.64
N LEU A 509 -12.96 12.26 0.57
CA LEU A 509 -14.23 11.56 0.45
C LEU A 509 -14.03 10.37 -0.46
N VAL A 510 -14.31 9.16 0.04
CA VAL A 510 -14.10 7.91 -0.67
C VAL A 510 -15.41 7.15 -0.75
N TRP A 511 -15.82 6.85 -1.98
CA TRP A 511 -16.96 5.98 -2.28
C TRP A 511 -16.46 4.66 -2.82
N LEU A 512 -16.89 3.58 -2.20
CA LEU A 512 -16.46 2.22 -2.49
C LEU A 512 -17.66 1.33 -2.81
N TYR A 513 -17.53 0.57 -3.87
CA TYR A 513 -18.30 -0.62 -4.14
C TYR A 513 -17.35 -1.81 -4.10
N ASN A 514 -17.72 -2.86 -3.39
CA ASN A 514 -16.98 -4.11 -3.38
C ASN A 514 -17.94 -5.28 -3.62
N PHE A 515 -17.55 -6.16 -4.52
CA PHE A 515 -18.23 -7.41 -4.83
C PHE A 515 -17.24 -8.56 -4.63
N PHE A 516 -17.53 -9.43 -3.67
CA PHE A 516 -16.64 -10.54 -3.30
C PHE A 516 -17.44 -11.80 -2.91
N PRO A 517 -17.95 -12.58 -3.88
CA PRO A 517 -18.71 -13.81 -3.65
C PRO A 517 -17.76 -14.98 -3.35
N SER A 518 -16.99 -14.88 -2.26
CA SER A 518 -16.06 -15.93 -1.84
C SER A 518 -16.78 -17.25 -1.62
N LEU A 519 -16.25 -18.34 -2.19
CA LEU A 519 -16.77 -19.70 -2.04
C LEU A 519 -18.21 -19.94 -2.55
N PHE A 520 -18.83 -19.00 -3.27
CA PHE A 520 -20.18 -19.19 -3.82
C PHE A 520 -20.24 -20.34 -4.83
N GLY A 521 -19.09 -20.73 -5.41
CA GLY A 521 -18.98 -21.86 -6.34
C GLY A 521 -19.00 -23.24 -5.71
N GLY A 522 -18.86 -23.30 -4.40
CA GLY A 522 -18.59 -24.54 -3.68
C GLY A 522 -17.14 -25.00 -3.83
N GLU A 523 -16.65 -25.67 -2.81
CA GLU A 523 -15.30 -26.22 -2.73
C GLU A 523 -15.34 -27.63 -2.17
N TYR A 524 -14.68 -28.56 -2.85
CA TYR A 524 -14.45 -29.94 -2.41
C TYR A 524 -13.00 -30.11 -1.97
N ILE A 525 -12.79 -30.69 -0.81
CA ILE A 525 -11.47 -31.00 -0.29
C ILE A 525 -11.35 -32.52 -0.08
N PHE A 526 -10.44 -33.11 -0.83
CA PHE A 526 -10.09 -34.53 -0.69
C PHE A 526 -8.88 -34.67 0.22
N ASP A 527 -9.10 -35.36 1.35
CA ASP A 527 -8.09 -35.63 2.36
C ASP A 527 -8.22 -37.08 2.82
N ASN A 528 -7.34 -37.50 3.70
CA ASN A 528 -7.45 -38.81 4.32
C ASN A 528 -8.82 -38.96 4.99
N ILE A 529 -9.56 -40.00 4.62
CA ILE A 529 -10.90 -40.29 5.14
C ILE A 529 -11.02 -41.75 5.47
N ARG A 530 -11.92 -42.09 6.41
CA ARG A 530 -12.27 -43.49 6.71
C ARG A 530 -13.57 -43.83 6.01
N VAL A 531 -13.57 -44.98 5.36
CA VAL A 531 -14.73 -45.47 4.57
C VAL A 531 -15.04 -46.94 4.86
N ASN A 532 -16.26 -47.35 4.55
CA ASN A 532 -16.61 -48.77 4.47
C ASN A 532 -15.79 -49.41 3.33
N PRO A 533 -15.07 -50.49 3.57
CA PRO A 533 -14.14 -51.07 2.55
C PRO A 533 -14.89 -51.65 1.32
N PHE A 534 -16.18 -51.84 1.37
CA PHE A 534 -16.98 -52.41 0.28
C PHE A 534 -17.81 -51.40 -0.49
N THR A 535 -18.31 -50.40 0.22
CA THR A 535 -19.21 -49.38 -0.38
C THR A 535 -18.62 -48.02 -0.50
N PHE A 536 -17.42 -47.78 0.05
CA PHE A 536 -16.75 -46.50 0.13
C PHE A 536 -17.58 -45.38 0.79
N VAL A 537 -18.63 -45.75 1.51
CA VAL A 537 -19.41 -44.80 2.31
C VAL A 537 -18.55 -44.33 3.49
N PRO A 538 -18.43 -43.01 3.73
CA PRO A 538 -17.72 -42.49 4.89
C PRO A 538 -18.22 -43.04 6.22
N MET A 539 -17.31 -43.33 7.14
CA MET A 539 -17.64 -43.86 8.46
C MET A 539 -16.53 -43.58 9.48
N THR A 540 -16.88 -43.50 10.74
CA THR A 540 -15.95 -43.21 11.84
C THR A 540 -14.90 -44.31 12.04
N PHE A 541 -15.29 -45.57 11.88
CA PHE A 541 -14.43 -46.75 11.98
C PHE A 541 -14.43 -47.50 10.64
N GLY A 542 -13.33 -47.48 9.90
CA GLY A 542 -13.28 -48.11 8.60
C GLY A 542 -11.87 -48.08 8.03
N LEU A 543 -11.80 -48.48 6.78
CA LEU A 543 -10.55 -48.40 5.99
C LEU A 543 -10.17 -46.94 5.83
N ARG A 544 -8.93 -46.58 6.24
CA ARG A 544 -8.37 -45.26 5.93
C ARG A 544 -7.85 -45.27 4.50
N ILE A 545 -8.34 -44.35 3.69
CA ILE A 545 -7.90 -44.17 2.32
C ILE A 545 -7.16 -42.83 2.19
N THR A 546 -6.25 -42.79 1.23
CA THR A 546 -5.43 -41.58 0.92
C THR A 546 -6.27 -40.53 0.18
N PRO A 547 -5.80 -39.28 0.07
CA PRO A 547 -6.48 -38.25 -0.70
C PRO A 547 -6.69 -38.60 -2.16
N LEU A 548 -5.72 -39.27 -2.81
CA LEU A 548 -5.84 -39.70 -4.19
C LEU A 548 -6.92 -40.78 -4.36
N ARG A 549 -6.97 -41.76 -3.46
CA ARG A 549 -7.97 -42.80 -3.48
C ARG A 549 -9.37 -42.28 -3.17
N ALA A 550 -9.44 -41.32 -2.24
CA ALA A 550 -10.68 -40.60 -1.94
C ALA A 550 -11.21 -39.85 -3.15
N TYR A 551 -10.35 -39.16 -3.88
CA TYR A 551 -10.69 -38.49 -5.13
C TYR A 551 -11.15 -39.44 -6.22
N ALA A 552 -10.45 -40.57 -6.40
CA ALA A 552 -10.82 -41.56 -7.39
C ALA A 552 -12.21 -42.19 -7.14
N HIS A 553 -12.62 -42.29 -5.88
CA HIS A 553 -13.96 -42.77 -5.50
C HIS A 553 -14.99 -41.63 -5.31
N GLU A 554 -14.62 -40.38 -5.64
CA GLU A 554 -15.49 -39.19 -5.48
C GLU A 554 -16.01 -39.00 -4.05
N VAL A 555 -15.19 -39.35 -3.04
CA VAL A 555 -15.52 -39.22 -1.62
C VAL A 555 -14.73 -38.13 -0.97
N PRO A 556 -15.13 -36.86 -1.11
CA PRO A 556 -14.44 -35.75 -0.50
C PRO A 556 -14.54 -35.80 1.04
N ARG A 557 -13.54 -35.32 1.74
CA ARG A 557 -13.54 -35.14 3.19
C ARG A 557 -14.41 -33.97 3.61
N TYR A 558 -14.20 -32.82 2.96
CA TYR A 558 -14.90 -31.58 3.29
C TYR A 558 -15.61 -31.03 2.07
N TYR A 559 -16.71 -30.34 2.35
CA TYR A 559 -17.38 -29.47 1.40
C TYR A 559 -17.71 -28.13 2.05
N ILE A 560 -17.41 -27.04 1.32
CA ILE A 560 -17.59 -25.67 1.78
C ILE A 560 -18.37 -24.91 0.72
N GLN A 561 -19.40 -24.15 1.12
CA GLN A 561 -20.09 -23.23 0.22
C GLN A 561 -20.68 -22.07 1.00
N ASN A 562 -20.51 -20.85 0.48
CA ASN A 562 -21.09 -19.64 1.05
C ASN A 562 -22.34 -19.22 0.28
N PHE A 563 -23.27 -18.59 0.99
CA PHE A 563 -24.54 -18.11 0.49
C PHE A 563 -24.82 -16.70 1.01
N GLY A 564 -25.69 -15.95 0.34
CA GLY A 564 -26.11 -14.63 0.77
C GLY A 564 -25.68 -13.53 -0.20
N SER A 565 -25.49 -12.32 0.31
CA SER A 565 -25.09 -11.15 -0.47
C SER A 565 -23.58 -10.95 -0.48
N ALA A 566 -23.01 -10.80 -1.66
CA ALA A 566 -21.57 -10.58 -1.86
C ALA A 566 -21.19 -9.10 -2.01
N VAL A 567 -22.15 -8.17 -1.92
CA VAL A 567 -21.94 -6.75 -2.19
C VAL A 567 -21.84 -5.96 -0.89
N SER A 568 -20.85 -5.07 -0.82
CA SER A 568 -20.69 -4.09 0.26
C SER A 568 -20.36 -2.69 -0.29
N HIS A 569 -20.63 -1.67 0.53
CA HIS A 569 -20.34 -0.26 0.21
C HIS A 569 -19.62 0.43 1.37
N PRO A 570 -18.39 0.03 1.67
CA PRO A 570 -17.64 0.52 2.82
C PRO A 570 -17.07 1.93 2.55
N ASN A 571 -17.93 2.92 2.45
CA ASN A 571 -17.54 4.30 2.22
C ASN A 571 -16.83 4.89 3.43
N THR A 572 -15.89 5.81 3.19
CA THR A 572 -15.15 6.48 4.28
C THR A 572 -14.92 7.94 3.97
N GLN A 573 -14.84 8.74 5.03
CA GLN A 573 -14.46 10.14 4.96
C GLN A 573 -13.32 10.38 5.93
N GLU A 574 -12.30 11.08 5.47
CA GLU A 574 -11.12 11.39 6.26
C GLU A 574 -10.96 12.90 6.32
N TYR A 575 -10.73 13.43 7.51
CA TYR A 575 -10.55 14.85 7.79
C TYR A 575 -9.26 15.05 8.56
N ALA A 576 -8.55 16.13 8.27
CA ALA A 576 -7.40 16.50 9.06
C ALA A 576 -7.24 18.02 9.16
N LEU A 577 -6.74 18.45 10.32
CA LEU A 577 -6.28 19.81 10.56
C LEU A 577 -4.88 19.76 11.16
N PHE A 578 -4.03 20.71 10.82
CA PHE A 578 -2.68 20.72 11.35
C PHE A 578 -2.12 22.14 11.48
N ALA A 579 -1.19 22.30 12.45
CA ALA A 579 -0.40 23.49 12.64
C ALA A 579 1.02 23.12 13.09
N GLN A 580 2.02 23.84 12.60
CA GLN A 580 3.42 23.69 12.97
C GLN A 580 4.09 25.05 13.01
N ASP A 581 5.01 25.24 13.95
CA ASP A 581 5.95 26.34 13.97
C ASP A 581 7.38 25.80 13.98
N THR A 582 8.21 26.25 13.07
CA THR A 582 9.63 25.98 13.08
C THR A 582 10.36 27.25 13.47
N ILE A 583 10.93 27.27 14.67
CA ILE A 583 11.55 28.40 15.33
C ILE A 583 13.07 28.32 15.15
N ARG A 584 13.67 29.31 14.52
CA ARG A 584 15.12 29.46 14.47
C ARG A 584 15.59 30.15 15.75
N LEU A 585 15.94 29.39 16.77
CA LEU A 585 16.39 29.92 18.05
C LEU A 585 17.73 30.67 17.93
N THR A 586 18.62 30.11 17.11
CA THR A 586 19.90 30.77 16.72
C THR A 586 20.17 30.49 15.24
N GLY A 587 21.30 31.02 14.70
CA GLY A 587 21.75 30.69 13.35
C GLY A 587 22.07 29.20 13.13
N HIS A 588 22.24 28.44 14.21
CA HIS A 588 22.65 27.05 14.21
C HIS A 588 21.63 26.08 14.84
N LEU A 589 20.59 26.60 15.47
CA LEU A 589 19.62 25.82 16.22
C LEU A 589 18.18 26.11 15.76
N ALA A 590 17.51 25.10 15.25
CA ALA A 590 16.10 25.14 14.87
C ALA A 590 15.30 24.16 15.72
N LEU A 591 14.12 24.60 16.17
CA LEU A 591 13.13 23.80 16.91
C LEU A 591 11.83 23.80 16.11
N SER A 592 11.28 22.62 15.84
CA SER A 592 9.98 22.45 15.20
C SER A 592 8.97 21.87 16.19
N LEU A 593 7.83 22.53 16.32
CA LEU A 593 6.71 22.11 17.17
C LEU A 593 5.46 22.07 16.31
N GLY A 594 4.77 20.95 16.33
CA GLY A 594 3.58 20.76 15.51
C GLY A 594 2.54 19.86 16.15
N VAL A 595 1.31 20.02 15.70
CA VAL A 595 0.20 19.14 16.04
C VAL A 595 -0.64 18.91 14.80
N ARG A 596 -1.10 17.68 14.63
CA ARG A 596 -2.09 17.29 13.63
C ARG A 596 -3.24 16.60 14.34
N TRP A 597 -4.46 16.83 13.87
CA TRP A 597 -5.66 16.11 14.26
C TRP A 597 -6.18 15.36 13.03
N ASP A 598 -6.41 14.06 13.18
CA ASP A 598 -6.94 13.19 12.14
C ASP A 598 -8.26 12.58 12.58
N LEU A 599 -9.25 12.53 11.69
CA LEU A 599 -10.52 11.86 11.89
C LEU A 599 -10.85 11.03 10.67
N GLN A 600 -11.15 9.73 10.88
CA GLN A 600 -11.72 8.87 9.87
C GLN A 600 -13.12 8.43 10.32
N THR A 601 -14.12 8.63 9.45
CA THR A 601 -15.50 8.20 9.68
C THR A 601 -15.90 7.18 8.63
N PHE A 602 -16.77 6.27 9.01
CA PHE A 602 -17.18 5.13 8.21
C PHE A 602 -18.67 5.21 7.90
N HIS A 603 -19.02 5.09 6.62
CA HIS A 603 -20.39 5.24 6.13
C HIS A 603 -20.75 4.05 5.25
N SER A 604 -21.17 2.96 5.89
CA SER A 604 -21.67 1.79 5.20
C SER A 604 -23.18 1.85 5.03
N THR A 605 -23.69 1.43 3.89
CA THR A 605 -25.12 1.46 3.59
C THR A 605 -25.83 0.13 3.88
N GLY A 606 -25.06 -0.95 4.05
CA GLY A 606 -25.55 -2.32 4.28
C GLY A 606 -25.48 -2.80 5.72
N LEU A 607 -25.28 -1.91 6.69
CA LEU A 607 -25.13 -2.30 8.10
C LEU A 607 -26.40 -2.91 8.66
N VAL A 608 -26.30 -4.14 9.13
CA VAL A 608 -27.37 -4.86 9.80
C VAL A 608 -26.90 -5.29 11.18
N ARG A 609 -27.73 -5.02 12.20
CA ARG A 609 -27.45 -5.43 13.57
C ARG A 609 -27.96 -6.85 13.81
N ASN A 610 -27.08 -7.74 14.26
CA ASN A 610 -27.47 -9.07 14.69
C ASN A 610 -27.88 -9.03 16.19
N PRO A 611 -29.09 -9.55 16.56
CA PRO A 611 -29.54 -9.58 17.95
C PRO A 611 -28.62 -10.40 18.86
N LEU A 612 -27.93 -11.41 18.33
CA LEU A 612 -27.04 -12.30 19.08
C LEU A 612 -25.72 -11.59 19.46
N TRP A 613 -25.33 -10.55 18.71
CA TRP A 613 -24.14 -9.75 18.99
C TRP A 613 -24.44 -8.24 18.90
N PRO A 614 -24.71 -7.58 20.02
CA PRO A 614 -25.19 -6.21 20.04
C PRO A 614 -24.25 -5.15 19.45
N ASP A 615 -22.97 -5.45 19.31
CA ASP A 615 -21.98 -4.56 18.69
C ASP A 615 -21.84 -4.77 17.17
N SER A 616 -22.48 -5.79 16.59
CA SER A 616 -22.59 -5.93 15.16
C SER A 616 -23.34 -4.75 14.52
N GLY A 617 -23.05 -4.45 13.26
CA GLY A 617 -23.70 -3.35 12.53
C GLY A 617 -23.41 -1.95 13.11
N LYS A 618 -22.38 -1.79 13.93
CA LYS A 618 -21.89 -0.51 14.42
C LYS A 618 -20.52 -0.22 13.82
N MET A 619 -20.33 1.03 13.40
CA MET A 619 -19.01 1.53 13.00
C MET A 619 -18.37 2.29 14.15
N PRO A 620 -17.05 2.17 14.33
CA PRO A 620 -16.36 2.89 15.38
C PRO A 620 -16.28 4.39 15.08
N PHE A 621 -16.22 5.18 16.13
CA PHE A 621 -15.94 6.61 16.06
C PHE A 621 -14.84 6.95 17.05
N ASP A 622 -13.73 7.47 16.53
CA ASP A 622 -12.60 7.92 17.33
C ASP A 622 -12.20 9.33 16.85
N GLY A 623 -12.51 10.33 17.63
CA GLY A 623 -12.35 11.74 17.26
C GLY A 623 -11.26 12.50 18.02
N ASN A 624 -10.54 11.84 18.93
CA ASN A 624 -9.51 12.47 19.78
C ASN A 624 -8.07 12.26 19.28
N ASN A 625 -7.88 11.99 17.99
CA ASN A 625 -6.61 11.59 17.38
C ASN A 625 -5.67 12.80 17.19
N PHE A 626 -5.13 13.33 18.26
CA PHE A 626 -4.13 14.40 18.23
C PHE A 626 -2.72 13.81 18.14
N ALA A 627 -1.96 14.25 17.14
CA ALA A 627 -0.63 13.80 16.78
C ALA A 627 0.41 14.91 17.00
N PRO A 628 0.89 15.14 18.22
CA PRO A 628 1.96 16.08 18.48
C PRO A 628 3.27 15.59 17.87
N ARG A 629 4.07 16.53 17.36
CA ARG A 629 5.39 16.29 16.76
C ARG A 629 6.37 17.34 17.23
N VAL A 630 7.58 16.92 17.58
CA VAL A 630 8.68 17.81 17.96
C VAL A 630 9.94 17.41 17.20
N GLY A 631 10.69 18.38 16.76
CA GLY A 631 11.96 18.15 16.06
C GLY A 631 12.98 19.23 16.43
N LEU A 632 14.24 18.82 16.50
CA LEU A 632 15.38 19.69 16.77
C LEU A 632 16.44 19.44 15.71
N ALA A 633 17.04 20.51 15.18
CA ALA A 633 18.22 20.43 14.34
C ALA A 633 19.28 21.43 14.87
N TYR A 634 20.48 20.91 15.10
CA TYR A 634 21.60 21.71 15.59
C TYR A 634 22.84 21.49 14.71
N SER A 635 23.35 22.58 14.10
CA SER A 635 24.53 22.55 13.24
C SER A 635 25.75 23.14 13.96
N ILE A 636 26.87 22.43 13.92
CA ILE A 636 28.13 22.82 14.56
C ILE A 636 29.19 23.02 13.46
N GLY A 637 29.71 24.23 13.33
CA GLY A 637 30.69 24.63 12.32
C GLY A 637 30.07 25.17 11.04
N GLU A 638 30.76 26.11 10.37
CA GLU A 638 30.22 26.82 9.19
C GLU A 638 30.56 26.16 7.85
N LYS A 639 31.82 25.68 7.67
CA LYS A 639 32.29 25.18 6.36
C LYS A 639 32.02 23.69 6.14
N LYS A 640 32.03 22.87 7.20
CA LYS A 640 31.80 21.43 7.19
C LYS A 640 31.00 21.07 8.42
N PRO A 641 29.70 21.35 8.41
CA PRO A 641 28.91 21.26 9.62
C PRO A 641 28.77 19.79 10.09
N LEU A 642 28.84 19.60 11.40
CA LEU A 642 28.26 18.46 12.07
C LEU A 642 26.81 18.83 12.39
N VAL A 643 25.86 18.12 11.82
CA VAL A 643 24.44 18.34 12.08
C VAL A 643 23.90 17.22 12.96
N ILE A 644 23.36 17.62 14.11
CA ILE A 644 22.68 16.74 15.05
C ILE A 644 21.20 17.00 14.93
N ARG A 645 20.41 15.94 14.75
CA ARG A 645 18.95 16.03 14.68
C ARG A 645 18.35 15.09 15.72
N ALA A 646 17.25 15.50 16.32
CA ALA A 646 16.42 14.66 17.14
C ALA A 646 14.95 15.00 16.88
N GLY A 647 14.10 14.00 16.91
CA GLY A 647 12.68 14.21 16.73
C GLY A 647 11.86 13.09 17.36
N ALA A 648 10.62 13.43 17.72
CA ALA A 648 9.64 12.49 18.20
C ALA A 648 8.23 12.95 17.83
N GLY A 649 7.31 12.00 17.73
CA GLY A 649 5.91 12.32 17.45
C GLY A 649 5.00 11.11 17.43
N ILE A 650 3.70 11.40 17.37
CA ILE A 650 2.62 10.44 17.19
C ILE A 650 2.08 10.56 15.76
N PHE A 651 1.77 9.41 15.16
CA PHE A 651 1.37 9.33 13.76
C PHE A 651 0.21 8.33 13.62
N TYR A 652 -1.00 8.84 13.34
CA TYR A 652 -2.18 8.00 13.15
C TYR A 652 -2.21 7.38 11.77
N ALA A 653 -2.49 6.08 11.71
CA ALA A 653 -2.67 5.33 10.48
C ALA A 653 -4.17 5.20 10.14
N ARG A 654 -4.48 5.08 8.84
CA ARG A 654 -5.86 4.81 8.41
C ARG A 654 -6.25 3.35 8.66
N VAL A 655 -7.55 3.12 8.84
CA VAL A 655 -8.15 1.78 8.89
C VAL A 655 -8.54 1.38 7.46
N PRO A 656 -8.03 0.25 6.93
CA PRO A 656 -8.43 -0.27 5.62
C PRO A 656 -9.92 -0.61 5.55
N GLN A 657 -10.55 -0.32 4.42
CA GLN A 657 -11.99 -0.49 4.27
C GLN A 657 -12.42 -1.96 4.13
N ILE A 658 -11.50 -2.89 3.99
CA ILE A 658 -11.78 -4.33 4.04
C ILE A 658 -12.43 -4.75 5.37
N TYR A 659 -12.04 -4.14 6.49
CA TYR A 659 -12.66 -4.42 7.80
C TYR A 659 -14.13 -3.97 7.83
N ASN A 660 -14.42 -2.81 7.25
CA ASN A 660 -15.79 -2.30 7.13
C ASN A 660 -16.64 -3.17 6.20
N SER A 661 -16.04 -3.65 5.11
CA SER A 661 -16.67 -4.60 4.20
C SER A 661 -17.06 -5.89 4.91
N ALA A 662 -16.17 -6.45 5.73
CA ALA A 662 -16.45 -7.64 6.52
C ALA A 662 -17.61 -7.42 7.51
N VAL A 663 -17.65 -6.30 8.25
CA VAL A 663 -18.77 -5.96 9.14
C VAL A 663 -20.10 -5.81 8.40
N GLU A 664 -20.05 -5.38 7.13
CA GLU A 664 -21.24 -5.24 6.29
C GLU A 664 -21.74 -6.58 5.74
N THR A 665 -20.85 -7.50 5.36
CA THR A 665 -21.20 -8.79 4.76
C THR A 665 -21.33 -9.93 5.77
N ASP A 666 -20.37 -10.03 6.70
CA ASP A 666 -20.29 -11.10 7.70
C ASP A 666 -20.95 -10.60 9.01
N ASN A 667 -22.22 -10.28 8.92
CA ASN A 667 -23.02 -9.77 10.05
C ASN A 667 -23.94 -10.83 10.67
N GLY A 668 -23.77 -12.10 10.27
CA GLY A 668 -24.60 -13.22 10.70
C GLY A 668 -26.01 -13.24 10.10
N ILE A 669 -26.30 -12.36 9.13
CA ILE A 669 -27.61 -12.25 8.47
C ILE A 669 -27.45 -12.18 6.95
N SER A 670 -26.49 -11.37 6.46
CA SER A 670 -26.31 -11.14 5.03
C SER A 670 -25.62 -12.29 4.32
N GLN A 671 -24.76 -13.02 5.00
CA GLN A 671 -24.10 -14.21 4.51
C GLN A 671 -24.25 -15.39 5.49
N SER A 672 -24.17 -16.58 4.93
CA SER A 672 -24.16 -17.84 5.65
C SER A 672 -23.13 -18.77 5.05
N HIS A 673 -22.53 -19.59 5.88
CA HIS A 673 -21.45 -20.50 5.53
C HIS A 673 -21.91 -21.93 5.77
N LEU A 674 -21.66 -22.79 4.82
CA LEU A 674 -21.86 -24.22 4.92
C LEU A 674 -20.50 -24.89 4.97
N PHE A 675 -20.25 -25.61 6.04
CA PHE A 675 -19.11 -26.51 6.18
C PHE A 675 -19.60 -27.89 6.52
N LEU A 676 -19.30 -28.87 5.68
CA LEU A 676 -19.63 -30.26 5.87
C LEU A 676 -18.36 -31.08 6.05
N ASP A 677 -18.31 -31.92 7.08
CA ASP A 677 -17.29 -32.95 7.27
C ASP A 677 -17.92 -34.33 7.04
N ASN A 678 -17.53 -35.02 5.96
CA ASN A 678 -18.11 -36.29 5.57
C ASN A 678 -17.77 -37.48 6.52
N ALA A 679 -16.83 -37.24 7.45
CA ALA A 679 -16.52 -38.24 8.47
C ALA A 679 -17.23 -37.97 9.81
N ASP A 680 -18.07 -36.95 9.89
CA ASP A 680 -18.83 -36.67 11.10
C ASP A 680 -19.98 -37.70 11.23
N PHE A 681 -19.91 -38.48 12.29
CA PHE A 681 -20.86 -39.54 12.52
C PHE A 681 -22.22 -39.06 13.04
N PHE A 682 -22.24 -37.91 13.69
CA PHE A 682 -23.41 -37.38 14.39
C PHE A 682 -24.31 -36.52 13.51
N ASP A 683 -23.77 -35.98 12.46
CA ASP A 683 -24.50 -35.11 11.53
C ASP A 683 -24.42 -35.62 10.09
N ARG A 684 -25.35 -36.59 9.80
CA ARG A 684 -25.49 -37.11 8.43
C ARG A 684 -26.16 -36.10 7.53
N MET A 685 -25.45 -35.00 7.24
CA MET A 685 -25.86 -34.06 6.22
C MET A 685 -25.86 -34.71 4.83
N VAL A 686 -26.72 -34.23 3.97
CA VAL A 686 -26.69 -34.61 2.56
C VAL A 686 -25.45 -33.98 1.94
N PHE A 687 -24.40 -34.77 1.80
CA PHE A 687 -23.19 -34.34 1.16
C PHE A 687 -23.44 -34.24 -0.34
N PRO A 688 -23.05 -33.12 -1.01
CA PRO A 688 -23.30 -32.99 -2.45
C PRO A 688 -22.45 -33.98 -3.25
N SER A 689 -23.00 -34.48 -4.33
CA SER A 689 -22.29 -35.41 -5.22
C SER A 689 -21.25 -34.64 -6.03
N TYR A 690 -20.00 -35.02 -5.89
CA TYR A 690 -18.90 -34.46 -6.68
C TYR A 690 -19.13 -34.73 -8.19
N PRO A 691 -18.81 -33.81 -9.11
CA PRO A 691 -18.24 -32.47 -8.89
C PRO A 691 -19.28 -31.33 -8.83
N ALA A 692 -20.58 -31.63 -8.71
CA ALA A 692 -21.62 -30.60 -8.75
C ALA A 692 -21.77 -29.90 -7.38
N PRO A 693 -21.74 -28.54 -7.30
CA PRO A 693 -22.00 -27.87 -6.06
C PRO A 693 -23.42 -28.11 -5.56
N LEU A 694 -23.66 -28.01 -4.26
CA LEU A 694 -24.95 -28.21 -3.66
C LEU A 694 -26.03 -27.30 -4.26
N VAL A 695 -25.64 -26.07 -4.54
CA VAL A 695 -26.43 -25.08 -5.28
C VAL A 695 -25.52 -24.39 -6.31
N ALA A 696 -25.92 -24.44 -7.57
CA ALA A 696 -25.19 -23.78 -8.64
C ALA A 696 -25.39 -22.26 -8.59
N CYS A 697 -24.46 -21.55 -7.97
CA CYS A 697 -24.42 -20.09 -7.99
C CYS A 697 -23.70 -19.60 -9.25
N ALA A 698 -24.33 -18.72 -10.02
CA ALA A 698 -23.68 -18.11 -11.18
C ALA A 698 -22.42 -17.34 -10.76
N THR A 699 -21.39 -17.33 -11.61
CA THR A 699 -20.11 -16.67 -11.35
C THR A 699 -20.23 -15.15 -11.16
N ASN A 700 -21.27 -14.55 -11.71
CA ASN A 700 -21.55 -13.10 -11.62
C ASN A 700 -22.74 -12.77 -10.70
N ALA A 701 -23.26 -13.73 -9.93
CA ALA A 701 -24.38 -13.51 -9.04
C ALA A 701 -23.98 -12.65 -7.84
N THR A 702 -24.68 -11.57 -7.61
CA THR A 702 -24.50 -10.71 -6.42
C THR A 702 -25.07 -11.35 -5.16
N THR A 703 -26.00 -12.30 -5.32
CA THR A 703 -26.61 -13.07 -4.22
C THR A 703 -26.72 -14.53 -4.62
N CYS A 704 -26.36 -15.42 -3.71
CA CYS A 704 -26.57 -16.85 -3.83
C CYS A 704 -27.49 -17.33 -2.71
N THR A 705 -28.59 -18.03 -3.04
CA THR A 705 -29.58 -18.47 -2.06
C THR A 705 -29.51 -19.97 -1.85
N ALA A 706 -29.39 -20.39 -0.59
CA ALA A 706 -29.47 -21.78 -0.21
C ALA A 706 -30.89 -22.31 -0.34
N THR A 707 -31.05 -23.54 -0.81
CA THR A 707 -32.36 -24.20 -0.98
C THR A 707 -32.40 -25.55 -0.34
N GLY A 708 -33.61 -25.99 0.08
CA GLY A 708 -33.84 -27.35 0.60
C GLY A 708 -33.04 -27.66 1.87
N ALA A 709 -32.42 -28.85 1.90
CA ALA A 709 -31.65 -29.34 3.05
C ALA A 709 -30.47 -28.44 3.44
N ALA A 710 -29.87 -27.71 2.49
CA ALA A 710 -28.77 -26.78 2.76
C ALA A 710 -29.19 -25.63 3.70
N ALA A 711 -30.44 -25.17 3.61
CA ALA A 711 -30.91 -24.03 4.42
C ALA A 711 -30.98 -24.39 5.92
N GLY A 712 -31.13 -25.68 6.28
CA GLY A 712 -31.20 -26.14 7.68
C GLY A 712 -29.84 -26.30 8.37
N HIS A 713 -28.76 -26.25 7.63
CA HIS A 713 -27.40 -26.53 8.13
C HIS A 713 -26.41 -25.37 7.96
N LEU A 714 -26.91 -24.20 7.70
CA LEU A 714 -26.07 -23.04 7.52
C LEU A 714 -25.62 -22.48 8.88
N SER A 715 -24.33 -22.27 9.02
CA SER A 715 -23.77 -21.44 10.08
C SER A 715 -23.66 -19.99 9.60
N THR A 716 -23.64 -19.06 10.53
CA THR A 716 -23.40 -17.67 10.25
C THR A 716 -22.16 -17.20 10.98
N GLU A 717 -21.45 -16.26 10.42
CA GLU A 717 -20.29 -15.61 11.04
C GLU A 717 -20.61 -14.16 11.28
N ILE A 718 -20.04 -13.59 12.33
CA ILE A 718 -20.22 -12.16 12.67
C ILE A 718 -18.86 -11.50 12.72
N SER A 719 -18.69 -10.47 11.91
CA SER A 719 -17.59 -9.53 12.02
C SER A 719 -18.07 -8.24 12.68
N ALA A 720 -17.36 -7.74 13.67
CA ALA A 720 -17.70 -6.52 14.38
C ALA A 720 -16.46 -5.76 14.85
N PHE A 721 -16.56 -4.45 15.00
CA PHE A 721 -15.54 -3.70 15.74
C PHE A 721 -15.80 -3.83 17.24
N ALA A 722 -14.72 -3.87 18.03
CA ALA A 722 -14.82 -3.77 19.47
C ALA A 722 -15.49 -2.45 19.87
N HIS A 723 -16.24 -2.46 20.97
CA HIS A 723 -16.94 -1.27 21.46
C HIS A 723 -15.99 -0.08 21.72
N ASP A 724 -14.78 -0.35 22.16
CA ASP A 724 -13.72 0.59 22.51
C ASP A 724 -12.64 0.70 21.42
N PHE A 725 -12.97 0.38 20.17
CA PHE A 725 -12.03 0.46 19.06
C PHE A 725 -11.46 1.87 18.91
N GLN A 726 -10.15 1.95 18.84
CA GLN A 726 -9.38 3.19 18.63
C GLN A 726 -8.55 3.09 17.35
N MET A 727 -8.29 4.23 16.74
CA MET A 727 -7.45 4.30 15.55
C MET A 727 -6.01 3.85 15.84
N PRO A 728 -5.41 3.04 14.98
CA PRO A 728 -4.02 2.65 15.13
C PRO A 728 -3.10 3.86 14.98
N TYR A 729 -2.09 3.95 15.85
CA TYR A 729 -1.06 4.97 15.74
C TYR A 729 0.32 4.40 15.99
N VAL A 730 1.33 5.19 15.65
CA VAL A 730 2.74 4.84 15.83
C VAL A 730 3.44 5.98 16.54
N GLU A 731 4.12 5.66 17.63
CA GLU A 731 5.06 6.53 18.30
C GLU A 731 6.41 6.38 17.61
N GLN A 732 6.95 7.48 17.13
CA GLN A 732 8.24 7.48 16.45
C GLN A 732 9.19 8.43 17.17
N ALA A 733 10.45 8.00 17.32
CA ALA A 733 11.53 8.85 17.76
C ALA A 733 12.80 8.56 16.97
N SER A 734 13.59 9.56 16.70
CA SER A 734 14.87 9.43 16.02
C SER A 734 15.91 10.40 16.57
N ALA A 735 17.17 9.98 16.50
CA ALA A 735 18.31 10.84 16.75
C ALA A 735 19.40 10.54 15.71
N SER A 736 19.95 11.56 15.10
CA SER A 736 20.98 11.41 14.08
C SER A 736 22.10 12.43 14.24
N ALA A 737 23.30 12.03 13.81
CA ALA A 737 24.45 12.90 13.68
C ALA A 737 25.05 12.68 12.28
N GLU A 738 25.23 13.75 11.53
CA GLU A 738 25.73 13.69 10.17
C GLU A 738 26.83 14.75 10.00
N LYS A 739 27.96 14.36 9.44
CA LYS A 739 29.11 15.24 9.26
C LYS A 739 29.62 15.23 7.83
N GLU A 740 29.79 16.40 7.27
CA GLU A 740 30.55 16.59 6.07
C GLU A 740 32.06 16.55 6.37
N VAL A 741 32.72 15.44 6.01
CA VAL A 741 34.14 15.19 6.25
C VAL A 741 34.98 15.93 5.22
N THR A 742 34.56 15.88 3.94
CA THR A 742 35.12 16.63 2.84
C THR A 742 33.98 17.24 2.03
N GLU A 743 34.24 18.16 1.12
CA GLU A 743 33.22 18.73 0.20
C GLU A 743 32.46 17.64 -0.62
N ARG A 744 32.97 16.40 -0.61
CA ARG A 744 32.46 15.29 -1.42
C ARG A 744 32.13 14.06 -0.60
N LEU A 745 32.36 14.06 0.71
CA LEU A 745 32.15 12.91 1.59
C LEU A 745 31.43 13.34 2.85
N ALA A 746 30.27 12.74 3.08
CA ALA A 746 29.52 12.85 4.33
C ALA A 746 29.37 11.47 5.00
N ILE A 747 29.44 11.44 6.33
CA ILE A 747 29.21 10.27 7.16
C ILE A 747 28.10 10.60 8.12
N GLY A 748 27.16 9.67 8.28
CA GLY A 748 26.02 9.80 9.15
C GLY A 748 25.76 8.55 10.01
N VAL A 749 25.21 8.79 11.19
CA VAL A 749 24.65 7.75 12.06
C VAL A 749 23.26 8.17 12.45
N ASN A 750 22.30 7.27 12.35
CA ASN A 750 20.90 7.49 12.71
C ASN A 750 20.39 6.35 13.57
N GLY A 751 19.80 6.68 14.73
CA GLY A 751 19.07 5.78 15.61
C GLY A 751 17.56 6.02 15.44
N LEU A 752 16.79 4.94 15.40
CA LEU A 752 15.36 4.95 15.16
C LEU A 752 14.64 4.09 16.19
N TYR A 753 13.56 4.63 16.76
CA TYR A 753 12.58 3.94 17.59
C TYR A 753 11.20 4.08 16.95
N VAL A 754 10.49 2.97 16.80
CA VAL A 754 9.13 2.94 16.26
C VAL A 754 8.31 1.96 17.10
N HIS A 755 7.21 2.45 17.66
CA HIS A 755 6.29 1.67 18.47
C HIS A 755 4.86 1.79 17.92
N GLY A 756 4.38 0.72 17.32
CA GLY A 756 2.98 0.61 16.86
C GLY A 756 2.07 0.30 18.04
N VAL A 757 1.03 1.11 18.22
CA VAL A 757 0.05 1.02 19.29
C VAL A 757 -1.34 0.93 18.69
N HIS A 758 -2.26 0.24 19.37
CA HIS A 758 -3.64 0.03 18.91
C HIS A 758 -3.71 -0.63 17.52
N LEU A 759 -2.72 -1.46 17.18
CA LEU A 759 -2.73 -2.18 15.92
C LEU A 759 -3.92 -3.15 15.88
N ILE A 760 -4.53 -3.25 14.70
CA ILE A 760 -5.75 -4.04 14.53
C ILE A 760 -5.41 -5.54 14.57
N ARG A 761 -6.15 -6.27 15.38
CA ARG A 761 -6.21 -7.74 15.36
C ARG A 761 -7.66 -8.20 15.35
N ALA A 762 -7.93 -9.35 14.75
CA ALA A 762 -9.19 -10.06 14.88
C ALA A 762 -9.07 -11.11 15.98
N LEU A 763 -10.12 -11.25 16.78
CA LEU A 763 -10.26 -12.28 17.80
C LEU A 763 -11.64 -12.92 17.65
N ASP A 764 -11.71 -14.25 17.53
CA ASP A 764 -12.98 -14.96 17.63
C ASP A 764 -13.48 -14.94 19.10
N ALA A 765 -14.47 -14.10 19.35
CA ALA A 765 -15.06 -13.93 20.68
C ALA A 765 -16.06 -15.06 21.02
N ASN A 766 -16.37 -15.94 20.08
CA ASN A 766 -17.25 -17.08 20.27
C ASN A 766 -16.53 -18.41 20.48
N LEU A 767 -15.22 -18.35 20.80
CA LEU A 767 -14.46 -19.53 21.16
C LEU A 767 -14.78 -19.97 22.60
N PRO A 768 -14.84 -21.27 22.88
CA PRO A 768 -14.86 -21.74 24.25
C PRO A 768 -13.56 -21.38 24.99
N PRO A 769 -13.53 -21.40 26.32
CA PRO A 769 -12.29 -21.20 27.07
C PRO A 769 -11.19 -22.16 26.63
N PRO A 770 -9.91 -21.72 26.61
CA PRO A 770 -8.81 -22.58 26.19
C PRO A 770 -8.63 -23.74 27.16
N ILE A 771 -8.31 -24.90 26.61
CA ILE A 771 -7.97 -26.11 27.35
C ILE A 771 -6.43 -26.25 27.28
N ALA A 772 -5.80 -26.39 28.43
CA ALA A 772 -4.37 -26.70 28.48
C ALA A 772 -4.14 -28.16 28.04
N LEU A 773 -3.44 -28.32 26.92
CA LEU A 773 -3.02 -29.62 26.40
C LEU A 773 -1.51 -29.77 26.56
N GLY A 774 -1.07 -31.00 26.92
CA GLY A 774 0.35 -31.34 26.89
C GLY A 774 0.66 -32.19 25.65
N TYR A 775 1.46 -31.66 24.74
CA TYR A 775 1.98 -32.47 23.63
C TYR A 775 3.27 -33.17 24.05
N PRO A 776 3.37 -34.50 23.88
CA PRO A 776 4.58 -35.23 24.25
C PRO A 776 5.75 -34.76 23.37
N VAL A 777 6.87 -34.45 24.02
CA VAL A 777 8.11 -34.07 23.34
C VAL A 777 8.95 -35.33 23.09
N PHE A 778 9.26 -35.59 21.84
CA PHE A 778 10.12 -36.66 21.40
C PHE A 778 11.55 -36.15 21.18
N ASP A 779 12.52 -37.07 21.25
CA ASP A 779 13.92 -36.78 20.93
C ASP A 779 14.11 -36.39 19.44
N ALA A 780 15.32 -36.06 19.05
CA ALA A 780 15.66 -35.70 17.68
C ALA A 780 15.41 -36.81 16.65
N SER A 781 15.24 -38.05 17.06
CA SER A 781 14.86 -39.16 16.20
C SER A 781 13.34 -39.23 15.96
N GLY A 782 12.55 -38.51 16.74
CA GLY A 782 11.10 -38.53 16.68
C GLY A 782 10.43 -39.80 17.24
N THR A 783 11.20 -40.69 17.85
CA THR A 783 10.73 -42.01 18.29
C THR A 783 10.70 -42.19 19.79
N THR A 784 11.56 -41.50 20.55
CA THR A 784 11.67 -41.70 21.99
C THR A 784 11.06 -40.53 22.74
N PHE A 785 10.03 -40.79 23.54
CA PHE A 785 9.43 -39.77 24.39
C PHE A 785 10.45 -39.29 25.46
N THR A 786 10.65 -37.96 25.51
CA THR A 786 11.64 -37.36 26.45
C THR A 786 11.17 -37.28 27.90
N GLY A 787 9.92 -37.63 28.17
CA GLY A 787 9.31 -37.45 29.49
C GLY A 787 8.78 -36.03 29.72
N GLN A 788 8.91 -35.14 28.73
CA GLN A 788 8.43 -33.76 28.79
C GLN A 788 7.19 -33.59 27.97
N TYR A 789 6.29 -32.69 28.39
CA TYR A 789 5.15 -32.24 27.65
C TYR A 789 5.30 -30.75 27.33
N TRP A 790 5.05 -30.38 26.06
CA TRP A 790 4.96 -28.98 25.66
C TRP A 790 3.55 -28.49 25.99
N PRO A 791 3.38 -27.52 26.90
CA PRO A 791 2.06 -26.98 27.22
C PRO A 791 1.57 -26.11 26.07
N VAL A 792 0.38 -26.39 25.56
CA VAL A 792 -0.30 -25.61 24.54
C VAL A 792 -1.72 -25.33 25.02
N GLU A 793 -2.13 -24.07 24.92
CA GLU A 793 -3.53 -23.71 25.09
C GLU A 793 -4.26 -23.96 23.77
N SER A 794 -5.19 -24.90 23.79
CA SER A 794 -6.01 -25.23 22.62
C SER A 794 -7.43 -24.69 22.82
N PHE A 795 -7.89 -23.92 21.81
CA PHE A 795 -9.29 -23.47 21.71
C PHE A 795 -10.12 -24.51 20.94
N SER A 796 -9.95 -25.78 21.26
CA SER A 796 -10.69 -26.86 20.60
C SER A 796 -12.16 -26.83 20.97
N THR A 797 -13.04 -26.91 19.98
CA THR A 797 -14.48 -27.16 20.20
C THR A 797 -14.77 -28.60 20.58
N TRP A 798 -13.75 -29.42 20.83
CA TRP A 798 -13.84 -30.82 21.17
C TRP A 798 -13.09 -31.11 22.47
N GLN A 799 -13.76 -31.65 23.46
CA GLN A 799 -13.16 -32.10 24.71
C GLN A 799 -13.14 -33.63 24.76
N LEU A 800 -12.00 -34.20 25.09
CA LEU A 800 -11.90 -35.60 25.47
C LEU A 800 -12.61 -35.81 26.82
N VAL A 801 -13.66 -36.57 26.82
CA VAL A 801 -14.40 -36.92 28.05
C VAL A 801 -13.70 -38.11 28.71
N PRO A 802 -13.41 -38.03 30.01
CA PRO A 802 -12.89 -39.20 30.72
C PRO A 802 -13.80 -40.41 30.58
N SER A 803 -13.22 -41.57 30.44
CA SER A 803 -13.77 -42.87 30.01
C SER A 803 -14.95 -43.44 30.82
N PHE A 804 -15.44 -42.83 31.91
CA PHE A 804 -16.48 -43.38 32.76
C PHE A 804 -17.91 -43.24 32.24
N THR A 805 -18.13 -42.40 31.25
CA THR A 805 -19.50 -42.19 30.71
C THR A 805 -19.64 -42.57 29.23
N CYS A 806 -18.62 -43.19 28.63
CA CYS A 806 -18.60 -43.53 27.22
C CYS A 806 -18.28 -44.99 26.99
N PRO A 807 -19.09 -45.72 26.28
CA PRO A 807 -18.89 -47.14 26.03
C PRO A 807 -17.76 -47.47 25.06
N PHE A 808 -17.28 -46.48 24.30
CA PHE A 808 -16.19 -46.66 23.32
C PHE A 808 -15.26 -45.43 23.28
N PRO A 809 -14.05 -45.47 23.87
CA PRO A 809 -13.06 -44.39 23.75
C PRO A 809 -12.44 -44.28 22.34
N PRO A 810 -12.06 -43.11 21.89
CA PRO A 810 -12.14 -41.81 22.57
C PRO A 810 -13.50 -41.14 22.40
N CYS A 811 -14.15 -40.82 23.51
CA CYS A 811 -15.37 -40.06 23.49
C CYS A 811 -15.08 -38.56 23.45
N ILE A 812 -15.55 -37.92 22.44
CA ILE A 812 -15.41 -36.54 22.19
C ILE A 812 -16.76 -35.89 22.48
N ASN A 813 -16.82 -34.99 23.43
CA ASN A 813 -17.99 -34.16 23.66
C ASN A 813 -17.69 -32.78 23.02
N PRO A 814 -18.55 -32.30 22.09
CA PRO A 814 -18.36 -30.95 21.57
C PRO A 814 -18.50 -29.95 22.72
N LEU A 815 -17.49 -29.11 22.90
CA LEU A 815 -17.61 -27.88 23.69
C LEU A 815 -18.46 -26.94 22.86
N GLU A 816 -19.67 -26.66 23.34
CA GLU A 816 -20.52 -25.70 22.68
C GLU A 816 -19.86 -24.31 22.69
N ARG A 817 -19.91 -23.63 21.56
CA ARG A 817 -19.55 -22.21 21.48
C ARG A 817 -20.46 -21.43 22.43
N PRO A 818 -20.03 -20.35 23.08
CA PRO A 818 -20.85 -19.50 23.95
C PRO A 818 -22.18 -19.08 23.30
N ILE A 819 -22.19 -18.84 22.00
CA ILE A 819 -23.39 -18.59 21.20
C ILE A 819 -23.49 -19.70 20.13
N PRO A 820 -24.20 -20.82 20.40
CA PRO A 820 -24.19 -21.97 19.50
C PRO A 820 -24.81 -21.72 18.12
N GLN A 821 -25.64 -20.68 17.99
CA GLN A 821 -26.31 -20.31 16.74
C GLN A 821 -25.38 -19.62 15.74
N VAL A 822 -24.17 -19.24 16.15
CA VAL A 822 -23.19 -18.51 15.34
C VAL A 822 -21.89 -19.30 15.31
N GLY A 823 -21.23 -19.35 14.18
CA GLY A 823 -19.89 -19.87 14.04
C GLY A 823 -18.84 -18.97 14.72
N SER A 824 -17.98 -18.33 13.99
CA SER A 824 -17.05 -17.33 14.54
C SER A 824 -17.74 -15.97 14.78
N ILE A 825 -17.22 -15.26 15.77
CA ILE A 825 -17.52 -13.85 16.00
C ILE A 825 -16.18 -13.11 15.99
N ASP A 826 -15.80 -12.63 14.83
CA ASP A 826 -14.53 -11.97 14.62
C ASP A 826 -14.60 -10.50 15.04
N VAL A 827 -14.08 -10.22 16.24
CA VAL A 827 -14.05 -8.87 16.80
C VAL A 827 -12.73 -8.20 16.45
N PHE A 828 -12.79 -7.11 15.66
CA PHE A 828 -11.65 -6.26 15.35
C PHE A 828 -11.31 -5.37 16.54
N GLN A 829 -10.18 -5.63 17.16
CA GLN A 829 -9.72 -4.98 18.39
C GLN A 829 -8.47 -4.13 18.13
N SER A 830 -8.36 -3.01 18.83
CA SER A 830 -7.17 -2.14 18.87
C SER A 830 -6.19 -2.60 19.96
N ALA A 831 -5.72 -3.85 19.89
CA ALA A 831 -5.03 -4.49 21.01
C ALA A 831 -3.66 -5.07 20.68
N ALA A 832 -3.23 -5.01 19.41
CA ALA A 832 -1.88 -5.45 19.03
C ALA A 832 -0.89 -4.29 19.13
N SER A 833 0.38 -4.62 19.31
CA SER A 833 1.49 -3.67 19.33
C SER A 833 2.70 -4.22 18.60
N SER A 834 3.61 -3.34 18.18
CA SER A 834 4.91 -3.71 17.61
C SER A 834 5.98 -2.73 18.05
N VAL A 835 7.20 -3.20 18.24
CA VAL A 835 8.34 -2.35 18.60
C VAL A 835 9.50 -2.64 17.66
N TYR A 836 10.12 -1.57 17.15
CA TYR A 836 11.29 -1.65 16.29
C TYR A 836 12.38 -0.69 16.78
N TYR A 837 13.61 -1.17 16.81
CA TYR A 837 14.82 -0.39 17.04
C TYR A 837 15.74 -0.56 15.85
N GLY A 838 16.26 0.55 15.33
CA GLY A 838 17.19 0.53 14.21
C GLY A 838 18.34 1.49 14.41
N VAL A 839 19.54 1.07 13.98
CA VAL A 839 20.71 1.95 13.86
C VAL A 839 21.22 1.84 12.43
N THR A 840 21.42 2.97 11.79
CA THR A 840 21.91 3.07 10.42
C THR A 840 23.19 3.89 10.39
N VAL A 841 24.22 3.36 9.75
CA VAL A 841 25.45 4.11 9.42
C VAL A 841 25.46 4.33 7.91
N SER A 842 25.63 5.58 7.49
CA SER A 842 25.66 5.97 6.09
C SER A 842 26.95 6.65 5.71
N VAL A 843 27.45 6.36 4.52
CA VAL A 843 28.60 7.03 3.91
C VAL A 843 28.15 7.49 2.52
N ARG A 844 28.14 8.80 2.29
CA ARG A 844 27.77 9.39 1.00
C ARG A 844 28.95 10.09 0.35
N ARG A 845 29.27 9.71 -0.88
CA ARG A 845 30.33 10.35 -1.66
C ARG A 845 29.79 10.82 -3.00
N ARG A 846 30.05 12.09 -3.34
CA ARG A 846 29.80 12.60 -4.70
C ARG A 846 30.78 12.00 -5.68
N MET A 847 30.27 11.52 -6.80
CA MET A 847 31.09 11.03 -7.92
C MET A 847 31.83 12.21 -8.57
N THR A 848 33.07 11.95 -8.96
CA THR A 848 33.90 12.88 -9.72
C THR A 848 34.52 12.14 -10.87
N SER A 849 34.51 12.73 -12.06
CA SER A 849 35.16 12.21 -13.26
C SER A 849 34.72 10.78 -13.64
N GLY A 850 33.45 10.44 -13.39
CA GLY A 850 32.87 9.14 -13.79
C GLY A 850 33.21 7.96 -12.89
N VAL A 851 33.80 8.18 -11.71
CA VAL A 851 34.06 7.13 -10.71
C VAL A 851 33.52 7.53 -9.32
#